data_9aa05fc6b8ec7eaf641f35e56cfc6eee
#
_entry.id   9aa05fc6b8ec7eaf641f35e56cfc6eee
#
_cell.length_a   1.000
_cell.length_b   1.000
_cell.length_c   1.000
_cell.angle_alpha   90.00
_cell.angle_beta   90.00
_cell.angle_gamma   90.00
#
_symmetry.space_group_name_H-M   'P 1'
#
loop_
_entity.id
_entity.type
_entity.pdbx_description
1 polymer ?
#
loop_
_entity_poly.entity_id
_entity_poly.type
_entity_poly.pdbx_seq_one_letter_code
_entity_poly.pdbx_strand_id
1 'polypeptide(L)'
;MKLTFLSRKTPNGTSSFKYKNKRIRRGVFSAITATGLVLSGLFAAAPAATANPGDEQYRPAYHYTPAQNWMNDPNGLVYHNGLYHLFYQYNPFGNTWGNMSWGHATSTDLLHWQEQPLAIPNDVEQDIFSGSVVVDTNNTSGLGGPGQTPLVAIFTSNYKAPSPRNGTQAQSLAYSLDNGQTWTKYSGNPVLTRNTPSFRDPKVFWYDSPQGGYWVMVAVEAMDHKVLLYKSTNLKNWDYLSDFGPENATGGQWECPDLFPLPVDGNPANTKWVMTVNINPGGVAGGSAGQYFVGTFDGTTFHSETSYNGDPLPAGTRIADFNGGNYQGWTVSNEPGNWLNGPFGSAPATGTLPNQNPVSGFAGTGLVNSFVDGDWPLGRMESPSFTVNSQYINFLVGGGRHPRISNKLDNNPPAGDLLFNGFEVPDGTTLANAGWTGTADLAPNFQPATVGGDYYIGAKRVNTYETGGAPGDDRQGTLTSPEFTVTRNFMSMLVGGGNRSPESGQTLQVELLINGNVVRTLAGDNQGALNWKGWDVSQFLGQQARIRVVDQATGPWGHLTLDHIMLTDQSAVPRSDETTVNLVVDGQVVRTATGSDSEVLDWASWDVAEFTGRQAKITIVDNNRFGWGHILADEFFASPEPARKGLENYEWLDWGRDFYASVSFNNVPDGKRIMLGWMNNWDYGQSIPTSPWRSAMALPREVSLAQTPAGPRLVQKAVDQMATLAGPPSYTQGAGPMTAGTQPLPSSSWGQTQRVDITFSPGTAATAGLRVMDDDGANATVIGYDAGTAKLFVDRRNSGNTSFSSAFPSVESTAVARDANGDITLRIYLDRSSVEVFAQGGTHTITDQVFPVAGANRMALFATGGTAQLKSLTVTPLAAAMFQP
;
A
#
# COMPACT_ATOMS: atom_id res chain seq x y z
N MET A 1 41.28 -30.08 -5.55
CA MET A 1 42.18 -29.22 -6.32
C MET A 1 42.18 -27.86 -5.58
N LYS A 2 43.28 -27.51 -4.94
CA LYS A 2 43.42 -26.30 -4.12
C LYS A 2 43.61 -25.10 -5.05
N LEU A 3 42.86 -23.97 -4.82
CA LEU A 3 43.20 -22.67 -5.37
C LEU A 3 43.28 -21.66 -4.23
N THR A 4 44.37 -20.96 -4.27
CA THR A 4 45.00 -20.14 -3.23
C THR A 4 44.44 -18.72 -3.31
N PHE A 5 44.09 -18.15 -2.14
CA PHE A 5 43.78 -16.72 -1.99
C PHE A 5 45.08 -15.89 -1.98
N LEU A 6 45.15 -14.88 -2.78
CA LEU A 6 46.11 -13.80 -2.74
C LEU A 6 45.47 -12.55 -2.11
N SER A 7 45.94 -12.19 -0.92
CA SER A 7 45.62 -10.94 -0.25
C SER A 7 46.48 -9.80 -0.81
N ARG A 8 45.86 -8.64 -1.16
CA ARG A 8 46.58 -7.38 -1.32
C ARG A 8 46.17 -6.42 -0.19
N LYS A 9 47.17 -6.05 0.58
CA LYS A 9 47.14 -4.96 1.57
C LYS A 9 47.06 -3.60 0.86
N THR A 10 46.21 -2.71 1.36
CA THR A 10 46.28 -1.27 1.12
C THR A 10 46.79 -0.54 2.37
N PRO A 11 47.59 0.54 2.25
CA PRO A 11 48.13 1.25 3.40
C PRO A 11 47.19 2.39 3.87
N ASN A 12 47.35 2.69 5.13
CA ASN A 12 46.71 3.72 5.96
C ASN A 12 46.73 5.12 5.35
N GLY A 13 45.62 5.82 5.48
CA GLY A 13 45.53 7.29 5.31
C GLY A 13 44.48 7.85 6.25
N THR A 14 44.92 8.34 7.41
CA THR A 14 44.10 9.11 8.36
C THR A 14 43.92 10.55 7.83
N SER A 15 42.68 11.02 7.64
CA SER A 15 42.40 12.43 7.51
C SER A 15 41.43 12.88 8.60
N SER A 16 41.98 13.68 9.51
CA SER A 16 41.22 14.38 10.55
C SER A 16 40.57 15.65 9.98
N PHE A 17 39.27 15.78 10.08
CA PHE A 17 38.57 17.02 9.83
C PHE A 17 38.55 17.89 11.10
N LYS A 18 39.24 19.04 11.05
CA LYS A 18 39.22 20.09 12.09
C LYS A 18 38.04 21.02 11.85
N TYR A 19 37.14 21.12 12.85
CA TYR A 19 36.14 22.18 12.93
C TYR A 19 36.83 23.54 13.21
N LYS A 20 36.57 24.52 12.36
CA LYS A 20 36.96 25.91 12.60
C LYS A 20 35.83 26.66 13.31
N ASN A 21 36.04 27.03 14.56
CA ASN A 21 35.23 28.01 15.29
C ASN A 21 35.48 29.42 14.75
N LYS A 22 34.44 30.06 14.23
CA LYS A 22 34.46 31.53 13.97
C LYS A 22 33.88 32.25 15.21
N ARG A 23 34.80 32.94 15.93
CA ARG A 23 34.42 33.95 16.95
C ARG A 23 33.90 35.19 16.23
N ILE A 24 32.69 35.63 16.61
CA ILE A 24 32.17 36.95 16.24
C ILE A 24 32.53 37.95 17.37
N ARG A 25 33.21 39.04 17.00
CA ARG A 25 33.58 40.13 17.87
C ARG A 25 32.40 40.98 18.28
N ARG A 26 32.34 41.33 19.57
CA ARG A 26 31.47 42.37 20.13
C ARG A 26 31.88 43.74 19.61
N GLY A 27 30.94 44.47 19.00
CA GLY A 27 31.04 45.92 18.78
C GLY A 27 30.19 46.63 19.81
N VAL A 28 30.81 47.55 20.52
CA VAL A 28 30.16 48.49 21.44
C VAL A 28 29.67 49.69 20.63
N PHE A 29 28.42 50.10 20.80
CA PHE A 29 27.99 51.45 20.48
C PHE A 29 27.05 52.03 21.53
N SER A 30 27.26 53.31 21.72
CA SER A 30 26.85 54.17 22.81
C SER A 30 25.36 54.47 22.88
N ALA A 31 24.97 54.83 24.11
CA ALA A 31 23.65 55.31 24.54
C ALA A 31 23.23 56.65 23.90
N ILE A 32 21.97 56.76 23.56
CA ILE A 32 21.23 58.03 23.47
C ILE A 32 19.99 57.88 24.31
N THR A 33 19.90 58.71 25.35
CA THR A 33 18.80 58.82 26.30
C THR A 33 17.64 59.59 25.62
N ALA A 34 16.46 58.93 25.53
CA ALA A 34 15.20 59.66 25.33
C ALA A 34 14.16 59.15 26.34
N THR A 35 13.76 60.04 27.20
CA THR A 35 12.77 59.81 28.25
C THR A 35 11.38 59.72 27.60
N GLY A 36 10.76 58.56 27.68
CA GLY A 36 9.37 58.33 27.29
C GLY A 36 8.65 57.51 28.35
N LEU A 37 7.53 58.02 28.82
CA LEU A 37 6.67 57.42 29.85
C LEU A 37 6.36 55.95 29.56
N VAL A 38 6.66 55.09 30.48
CA VAL A 38 6.26 53.65 30.48
C VAL A 38 4.91 53.55 31.17
N LEU A 39 3.85 53.36 30.39
CA LEU A 39 2.63 52.70 30.88
C LEU A 39 2.88 51.19 30.89
N SER A 40 3.13 50.69 32.06
CA SER A 40 3.20 49.25 32.29
C SER A 40 1.79 48.64 32.24
N GLY A 41 1.39 48.20 31.04
CA GLY A 41 0.32 47.22 30.91
C GLY A 41 0.83 45.85 31.27
N LEU A 42 0.48 45.32 32.43
CA LEU A 42 0.59 43.93 32.75
C LEU A 42 -0.34 43.14 31.77
N PHE A 43 0.20 42.62 30.67
CA PHE A 43 -0.42 41.51 30.04
C PHE A 43 -0.14 40.28 30.91
N ALA A 44 -1.07 39.95 31.82
CA ALA A 44 -1.16 38.63 32.38
C ALA A 44 -1.42 37.70 31.17
N ALA A 45 -0.44 36.87 30.79
CA ALA A 45 -0.70 35.73 29.90
C ALA A 45 -1.77 34.90 30.64
N ALA A 46 -2.98 34.88 30.12
CA ALA A 46 -3.98 33.93 30.57
C ALA A 46 -3.36 32.53 30.52
N PRO A 47 -3.46 31.71 31.54
CA PRO A 47 -3.02 30.32 31.40
C PRO A 47 -3.76 29.73 30.21
N ALA A 48 -3.03 29.11 29.32
CA ALA A 48 -3.64 28.35 28.23
C ALA A 48 -4.66 27.42 28.91
N ALA A 49 -5.93 27.59 28.57
CA ALA A 49 -6.96 26.68 29.04
C ALA A 49 -6.49 25.28 28.66
N THR A 50 -6.23 24.44 29.66
CA THR A 50 -5.99 23.03 29.40
C THR A 50 -7.30 22.51 28.85
N ALA A 51 -7.31 22.17 27.54
CA ALA A 51 -8.43 21.49 26.92
C ALA A 51 -8.77 20.27 27.78
N ASN A 52 -10.05 20.05 28.02
CA ASN A 52 -10.45 18.83 28.73
C ASN A 52 -10.04 17.62 27.89
N PRO A 53 -9.59 16.52 28.52
CA PRO A 53 -9.35 15.28 27.81
C PRO A 53 -10.60 14.91 26.99
N GLY A 54 -10.44 14.75 25.65
CA GLY A 54 -11.54 14.49 24.70
C GLY A 54 -11.87 15.65 23.77
N ASP A 55 -11.38 16.86 24.04
CA ASP A 55 -11.58 18.03 23.16
C ASP A 55 -10.54 18.08 22.01
N GLU A 56 -9.48 17.26 22.07
CA GLU A 56 -8.43 17.26 21.07
C GLU A 56 -8.94 16.68 19.72
N GLN A 57 -8.58 17.33 18.62
CA GLN A 57 -9.08 17.04 17.26
C GLN A 57 -9.01 15.54 16.89
N TYR A 58 -7.93 14.87 17.24
CA TYR A 58 -7.66 13.49 16.84
C TYR A 58 -7.90 12.46 17.95
N ARG A 59 -8.35 12.87 19.14
CA ARG A 59 -8.61 11.92 20.22
C ARG A 59 -9.80 11.06 19.88
N PRO A 60 -9.61 9.73 19.80
CA PRO A 60 -10.71 8.82 19.52
C PRO A 60 -11.86 8.96 20.51
N ALA A 61 -13.08 8.77 20.01
CA ALA A 61 -14.28 8.83 20.82
C ALA A 61 -14.55 7.50 21.54
N TYR A 62 -14.16 6.37 20.96
CA TYR A 62 -14.46 5.04 21.51
C TYR A 62 -13.29 4.04 21.44
N HIS A 63 -12.14 4.42 20.91
CA HIS A 63 -10.92 3.62 21.05
C HIS A 63 -10.16 4.05 22.30
N TYR A 64 -9.57 3.08 22.99
CA TYR A 64 -8.79 3.39 24.18
C TYR A 64 -7.52 4.18 23.84
N THR A 65 -7.29 5.27 24.55
CA THR A 65 -6.03 6.02 24.59
C THR A 65 -5.72 6.38 26.04
N PRO A 66 -4.44 6.43 26.46
CA PRO A 66 -4.10 6.97 27.75
C PRO A 66 -4.42 8.48 27.81
N ALA A 67 -4.62 9.04 28.96
CA ALA A 67 -4.86 10.47 29.13
C ALA A 67 -3.71 11.31 28.52
N GLN A 68 -2.46 10.82 28.65
CA GLN A 68 -1.25 11.46 28.14
C GLN A 68 -0.17 10.42 27.88
N ASN A 69 0.90 10.84 27.21
CA ASN A 69 2.13 10.07 26.98
C ASN A 69 2.00 8.94 25.94
N TRP A 70 3.12 8.24 25.75
CA TRP A 70 3.29 7.15 24.80
C TRP A 70 2.66 5.85 25.30
N MET A 71 1.94 5.16 24.42
CA MET A 71 1.44 3.81 24.60
C MET A 71 1.75 2.95 23.37
N ASN A 72 2.11 1.67 23.58
CA ASN A 72 2.19 0.67 22.51
C ASN A 72 1.50 -0.64 22.92
N ASP A 73 2.13 -1.78 22.85
CA ASP A 73 1.57 -3.13 22.94
C ASP A 73 0.52 -3.31 24.04
N PRO A 74 -0.64 -3.91 23.75
CA PRO A 74 -1.53 -4.41 24.80
C PRO A 74 -0.86 -5.55 25.54
N ASN A 75 -0.93 -5.53 26.87
CA ASN A 75 -0.32 -6.50 27.76
C ASN A 75 -1.33 -7.03 28.77
N GLY A 76 -1.06 -8.21 29.30
CA GLY A 76 -1.75 -8.72 30.47
C GLY A 76 -3.26 -8.81 30.35
N LEU A 77 -3.80 -8.94 29.13
CA LEU A 77 -5.23 -8.96 28.88
C LEU A 77 -5.90 -10.12 29.64
N VAL A 78 -6.75 -9.80 30.61
CA VAL A 78 -7.42 -10.80 31.46
C VAL A 78 -8.78 -10.30 31.93
N TYR A 79 -9.76 -11.21 32.01
CA TYR A 79 -11.03 -10.96 32.69
C TYR A 79 -10.99 -11.58 34.06
N HIS A 80 -11.34 -10.79 35.12
CA HIS A 80 -11.41 -11.25 36.48
C HIS A 80 -12.42 -10.45 37.30
N ASN A 81 -13.25 -11.14 38.06
CA ASN A 81 -14.23 -10.53 38.99
C ASN A 81 -15.12 -9.44 38.35
N GLY A 82 -15.59 -9.67 37.12
CA GLY A 82 -16.48 -8.74 36.41
C GLY A 82 -15.77 -7.61 35.67
N LEU A 83 -14.44 -7.58 35.67
CA LEU A 83 -13.65 -6.55 35.04
C LEU A 83 -12.74 -7.17 33.94
N TYR A 84 -12.70 -6.51 32.83
CA TYR A 84 -11.63 -6.65 31.83
C TYR A 84 -10.47 -5.76 32.26
N HIS A 85 -9.27 -6.32 32.33
CA HIS A 85 -8.05 -5.60 32.64
C HIS A 85 -7.23 -5.49 31.32
N LEU A 86 -6.88 -4.27 30.97
CA LEU A 86 -5.95 -3.92 29.89
C LEU A 86 -4.70 -3.32 30.53
N PHE A 87 -3.60 -4.04 30.45
CA PHE A 87 -2.30 -3.42 30.68
C PHE A 87 -1.70 -3.07 29.31
N TYR A 88 -0.73 -2.16 29.29
CA TYR A 88 -0.11 -1.73 28.04
C TYR A 88 1.30 -1.20 28.29
N GLN A 89 2.13 -1.31 27.26
CA GLN A 89 3.44 -0.65 27.27
C GLN A 89 3.25 0.86 27.36
N TYR A 90 3.88 1.50 28.35
CA TYR A 90 3.66 2.89 28.68
C TYR A 90 4.95 3.60 29.03
N ASN A 91 5.19 4.79 28.47
CA ASN A 91 6.23 5.69 28.96
C ASN A 91 5.62 6.73 29.90
N PRO A 92 5.78 6.61 31.23
CA PRO A 92 5.16 7.55 32.16
C PRO A 92 5.76 8.97 32.13
N PHE A 93 6.86 9.18 31.38
CA PHE A 93 7.62 10.44 31.40
C PHE A 93 7.59 11.19 30.08
N GLY A 94 6.97 10.65 29.02
CA GLY A 94 6.98 11.32 27.72
C GLY A 94 6.16 10.66 26.63
N ASN A 95 6.07 11.41 25.53
CA ASN A 95 5.23 11.08 24.39
C ASN A 95 5.99 10.36 23.25
N THR A 96 7.08 9.66 23.60
CA THR A 96 7.88 8.81 22.69
C THR A 96 8.21 7.50 23.40
N TRP A 97 8.57 6.48 22.62
CA TRP A 97 8.99 5.19 23.17
C TRP A 97 10.22 5.35 24.08
N GLY A 98 10.22 4.68 25.20
CA GLY A 98 11.29 4.66 26.19
C GLY A 98 10.73 4.52 27.62
N ASN A 99 11.56 4.23 28.60
CA ASN A 99 11.18 4.06 30.00
C ASN A 99 10.00 3.11 30.22
N MET A 100 9.97 2.00 29.45
CA MET A 100 8.81 1.13 29.37
C MET A 100 8.40 0.56 30.72
N SER A 101 7.15 0.82 31.03
CA SER A 101 6.43 0.38 32.23
C SER A 101 5.08 -0.18 31.78
N TRP A 102 4.35 -0.86 32.67
CA TRP A 102 2.97 -1.25 32.37
C TRP A 102 1.98 -0.22 32.90
N GLY A 103 1.32 0.50 31.99
CA GLY A 103 0.08 1.21 32.28
C GLY A 103 -1.06 0.22 32.52
N HIS A 104 -2.18 0.67 33.07
CA HIS A 104 -3.32 -0.17 33.41
C HIS A 104 -4.65 0.58 33.22
N ALA A 105 -5.63 -0.11 32.66
CA ALA A 105 -7.00 0.34 32.57
C ALA A 105 -7.95 -0.83 32.81
N THR A 106 -9.17 -0.52 33.30
CA THR A 106 -10.22 -1.53 33.55
C THR A 106 -11.52 -1.13 32.88
N SER A 107 -12.30 -2.12 32.48
CA SER A 107 -13.62 -1.94 31.87
C SER A 107 -14.56 -3.07 32.26
N THR A 108 -15.86 -2.77 32.38
CA THR A 108 -16.90 -3.79 32.55
C THR A 108 -17.42 -4.32 31.20
N ASP A 109 -17.14 -3.61 30.10
CA ASP A 109 -17.78 -3.87 28.80
C ASP A 109 -16.84 -3.75 27.59
N LEU A 110 -15.51 -3.59 27.80
CA LEU A 110 -14.49 -3.43 26.76
C LEU A 110 -14.49 -2.08 26.02
N LEU A 111 -15.42 -1.19 26.31
CA LEU A 111 -15.57 0.11 25.64
C LEU A 111 -15.34 1.28 26.59
N HIS A 112 -15.96 1.25 27.76
CA HIS A 112 -15.83 2.29 28.80
C HIS A 112 -14.64 1.95 29.71
N TRP A 113 -13.45 2.43 29.31
CA TRP A 113 -12.22 2.17 30.01
C TRP A 113 -11.95 3.24 31.08
N GLN A 114 -11.54 2.80 32.27
CA GLN A 114 -11.09 3.64 33.37
C GLN A 114 -9.60 3.43 33.60
N GLU A 115 -8.81 4.48 33.38
CA GLU A 115 -7.36 4.45 33.64
C GLU A 115 -7.10 4.24 35.12
N GLN A 116 -6.15 3.37 35.41
CA GLN A 116 -5.74 2.98 36.75
C GLN A 116 -4.31 3.46 37.01
N PRO A 117 -3.85 3.47 38.30
CA PRO A 117 -2.44 3.73 38.59
C PRO A 117 -1.51 2.80 37.84
N LEU A 118 -0.27 3.27 37.61
CA LEU A 118 0.78 2.50 36.95
C LEU A 118 0.98 1.12 37.64
N ALA A 119 0.82 0.03 36.90
CA ALA A 119 0.84 -1.31 37.48
C ALA A 119 2.26 -1.80 37.78
N ILE A 120 3.14 -1.84 36.79
CA ILE A 120 4.51 -2.33 36.99
C ILE A 120 5.47 -1.27 36.45
N PRO A 121 6.07 -0.48 37.33
CA PRO A 121 7.02 0.56 36.91
C PRO A 121 8.37 -0.03 36.50
N ASN A 122 9.01 0.61 35.51
CA ASN A 122 10.41 0.39 35.25
C ASN A 122 11.29 0.85 36.43
N ASP A 123 12.55 0.46 36.40
CA ASP A 123 13.51 0.90 37.42
C ASP A 123 14.89 1.16 36.73
N VAL A 124 15.89 1.42 37.56
CA VAL A 124 17.24 1.77 37.09
C VAL A 124 17.94 0.61 36.36
N GLU A 125 17.51 -0.64 36.62
CA GLU A 125 18.16 -1.83 36.07
C GLU A 125 17.39 -2.43 34.88
N GLN A 126 16.12 -2.13 34.69
CA GLN A 126 15.27 -2.76 33.69
C GLN A 126 14.12 -1.88 33.22
N ASP A 127 13.80 -2.01 31.93
CA ASP A 127 12.48 -1.66 31.40
C ASP A 127 11.57 -2.89 31.45
N ILE A 128 10.27 -2.65 31.61
CA ILE A 128 9.25 -3.70 31.70
C ILE A 128 8.62 -3.83 30.33
N PHE A 129 9.04 -4.88 29.59
CA PHE A 129 8.53 -5.19 28.26
C PHE A 129 7.27 -6.05 28.32
N SER A 130 6.76 -6.41 27.14
CA SER A 130 5.45 -7.04 26.99
C SER A 130 5.34 -8.41 27.67
N GLY A 131 4.10 -8.83 27.90
CA GLY A 131 3.76 -10.09 28.53
C GLY A 131 2.28 -10.25 28.82
N SER A 132 1.91 -11.19 29.68
CA SER A 132 0.54 -11.59 29.95
C SER A 132 0.21 -11.64 31.44
N VAL A 133 -1.09 -11.71 31.77
CA VAL A 133 -1.61 -11.94 33.12
C VAL A 133 -2.50 -13.18 33.13
N VAL A 134 -2.34 -14.00 34.16
CA VAL A 134 -3.21 -15.15 34.44
C VAL A 134 -3.90 -15.01 35.81
N VAL A 135 -5.08 -15.62 35.91
CA VAL A 135 -5.77 -15.85 37.20
C VAL A 135 -5.30 -17.19 37.74
N ASP A 136 -4.49 -17.19 38.81
CA ASP A 136 -4.03 -18.42 39.43
C ASP A 136 -5.04 -18.92 40.48
N THR A 137 -6.17 -19.42 39.96
CA THR A 137 -7.34 -19.81 40.77
C THR A 137 -6.97 -20.83 41.85
N ASN A 138 -6.05 -21.71 41.56
CA ASN A 138 -5.63 -22.76 42.51
C ASN A 138 -4.40 -22.37 43.36
N ASN A 139 -3.97 -21.11 43.26
CA ASN A 139 -2.75 -20.61 43.90
C ASN A 139 -1.53 -21.54 43.68
N THR A 140 -1.38 -22.02 42.47
CA THR A 140 -0.29 -22.93 42.09
C THR A 140 1.08 -22.30 42.29
N SER A 141 1.14 -20.98 42.11
CA SER A 141 2.34 -20.18 42.36
C SER A 141 2.69 -20.06 43.83
N GLY A 142 1.70 -20.26 44.74
CA GLY A 142 1.90 -19.99 46.15
C GLY A 142 2.19 -18.53 46.47
N LEU A 143 1.74 -17.60 45.61
CA LEU A 143 1.90 -16.15 45.82
C LEU A 143 0.72 -15.55 46.58
N GLY A 144 -0.43 -16.23 46.60
CA GLY A 144 -1.59 -15.88 47.42
C GLY A 144 -1.52 -16.48 48.82
N GLY A 145 -2.14 -15.82 49.78
CA GLY A 145 -2.43 -16.40 51.11
C GLY A 145 -3.61 -17.40 51.05
N PRO A 146 -3.95 -18.02 52.19
CA PRO A 146 -5.09 -18.95 52.26
C PRO A 146 -6.40 -18.31 51.76
N GLY A 147 -7.02 -18.91 50.75
CA GLY A 147 -8.27 -18.43 50.17
C GLY A 147 -8.13 -17.21 49.24
N GLN A 148 -6.95 -16.78 48.91
CA GLN A 148 -6.69 -15.70 47.94
C GLN A 148 -6.35 -16.25 46.58
N THR A 149 -6.93 -15.67 45.52
CA THR A 149 -6.63 -15.98 44.13
C THR A 149 -5.74 -14.85 43.59
N PRO A 150 -4.43 -15.10 43.37
CA PRO A 150 -3.56 -14.05 42.80
C PRO A 150 -3.81 -13.86 41.31
N LEU A 151 -3.76 -12.62 40.88
CA LEU A 151 -3.42 -12.29 39.47
C LEU A 151 -1.89 -12.33 39.35
N VAL A 152 -1.39 -13.08 38.38
CA VAL A 152 0.06 -13.19 38.17
C VAL A 152 0.39 -12.65 36.79
N ALA A 153 1.20 -11.60 36.73
CA ALA A 153 1.79 -11.07 35.53
C ALA A 153 3.10 -11.81 35.24
N ILE A 154 3.25 -12.24 34.00
CA ILE A 154 4.48 -12.77 33.42
C ILE A 154 4.91 -11.77 32.37
N PHE A 155 6.06 -11.14 32.53
CA PHE A 155 6.54 -10.05 31.66
C PHE A 155 8.02 -10.21 31.35
N THR A 156 8.48 -9.50 30.32
CA THR A 156 9.89 -9.47 29.96
C THR A 156 10.63 -8.35 30.69
N SER A 157 11.63 -8.70 31.47
CA SER A 157 12.64 -7.78 31.98
C SER A 157 13.68 -7.53 30.92
N ASN A 158 13.69 -6.31 30.35
CA ASN A 158 14.74 -5.86 29.44
C ASN A 158 15.81 -5.16 30.28
N TYR A 159 16.87 -5.89 30.61
CA TYR A 159 17.91 -5.44 31.53
C TYR A 159 18.85 -4.43 30.88
N LYS A 160 19.08 -3.31 31.57
CA LYS A 160 19.98 -2.20 31.18
C LYS A 160 21.03 -1.92 32.26
N ALA A 161 22.06 -1.17 31.92
CA ALA A 161 23.04 -0.77 32.91
C ALA A 161 22.37 0.06 34.01
N PRO A 162 22.70 -0.18 35.30
CA PRO A 162 23.86 -0.91 35.82
C PRO A 162 23.59 -2.39 36.14
N SER A 163 22.52 -3.01 35.69
CA SER A 163 22.21 -4.41 35.98
C SER A 163 23.35 -5.34 35.59
N PRO A 164 23.67 -6.36 36.41
CA PRO A 164 24.65 -7.40 36.02
C PRO A 164 24.16 -8.25 34.82
N ARG A 165 22.88 -8.18 34.46
CA ARG A 165 22.26 -8.81 33.30
C ARG A 165 22.11 -7.89 32.09
N ASN A 166 22.72 -6.71 32.14
CA ASN A 166 22.64 -5.70 31.07
C ASN A 166 22.76 -6.31 29.65
N GLY A 167 21.85 -5.92 28.77
CA GLY A 167 21.79 -6.39 27.38
C GLY A 167 21.11 -7.74 27.19
N THR A 168 20.45 -8.30 28.24
CA THR A 168 19.68 -9.54 28.12
C THR A 168 18.19 -9.30 28.40
N GLN A 169 17.36 -10.16 27.85
CA GLN A 169 15.93 -10.24 28.10
C GLN A 169 15.60 -11.56 28.82
N ALA A 170 14.71 -11.49 29.82
CA ALA A 170 14.33 -12.67 30.61
C ALA A 170 12.90 -12.52 31.15
N GLN A 171 12.24 -13.64 31.42
CA GLN A 171 10.87 -13.63 31.91
C GLN A 171 10.83 -13.48 33.45
N SER A 172 10.01 -12.55 33.90
CA SER A 172 9.86 -12.18 35.31
C SER A 172 8.39 -12.19 35.74
N LEU A 173 8.13 -12.20 37.02
CA LEU A 173 6.80 -12.20 37.61
C LEU A 173 6.54 -10.94 38.43
N ALA A 174 5.29 -10.49 38.40
CA ALA A 174 4.66 -9.66 39.43
C ALA A 174 3.30 -10.23 39.75
N TYR A 175 2.78 -9.94 40.92
CA TYR A 175 1.48 -10.44 41.33
C TYR A 175 0.65 -9.38 42.09
N SER A 176 -0.66 -9.52 41.98
CA SER A 176 -1.65 -8.72 42.69
C SER A 176 -2.56 -9.62 43.50
N LEU A 177 -2.91 -9.18 44.72
CA LEU A 177 -3.85 -9.85 45.64
C LEU A 177 -5.14 -9.02 45.90
N ASP A 178 -5.26 -7.88 45.20
CA ASP A 178 -6.33 -6.88 45.37
C ASP A 178 -7.03 -6.56 44.05
N ASN A 179 -7.20 -7.59 43.19
CA ASN A 179 -7.86 -7.45 41.91
C ASN A 179 -7.16 -6.47 40.94
N GLY A 180 -5.82 -6.46 40.94
CA GLY A 180 -5.02 -5.68 40.02
C GLY A 180 -4.77 -4.23 40.44
N GLN A 181 -5.20 -3.80 41.67
CA GLN A 181 -4.99 -2.43 42.13
C GLN A 181 -3.52 -2.15 42.46
N THR A 182 -2.86 -3.10 43.10
CA THR A 182 -1.42 -2.99 43.39
C THR A 182 -0.66 -4.25 42.92
N TRP A 183 0.60 -4.06 42.52
CA TRP A 183 1.45 -5.12 42.00
C TRP A 183 2.78 -5.21 42.75
N THR A 184 3.19 -6.43 43.08
CA THR A 184 4.46 -6.71 43.73
C THR A 184 5.34 -7.54 42.82
N LYS A 185 6.52 -7.05 42.44
CA LYS A 185 7.52 -7.83 41.71
C LYS A 185 7.98 -9.01 42.55
N TYR A 186 8.04 -10.21 41.96
CA TYR A 186 8.50 -11.40 42.64
C TYR A 186 9.99 -11.30 42.98
N SER A 187 10.36 -11.60 44.23
CA SER A 187 11.76 -11.48 44.68
C SER A 187 12.72 -12.48 44.07
N GLY A 188 12.22 -13.57 43.44
CA GLY A 188 13.01 -14.59 42.74
C GLY A 188 13.20 -14.36 41.26
N ASN A 189 12.88 -13.16 40.76
CA ASN A 189 13.07 -12.80 39.35
C ASN A 189 14.54 -12.79 38.89
N PRO A 190 14.82 -13.12 37.61
CA PRO A 190 13.91 -13.68 36.63
C PRO A 190 13.62 -15.16 36.87
N VAL A 191 12.43 -15.62 36.45
CA VAL A 191 12.03 -17.04 36.58
C VAL A 191 12.44 -17.89 35.38
N LEU A 192 12.75 -17.26 34.25
CA LEU A 192 13.25 -17.95 33.05
C LEU A 192 14.18 -17.03 32.25
N THR A 193 15.36 -17.52 31.92
CA THR A 193 16.35 -16.80 31.10
C THR A 193 17.02 -17.71 30.08
N ARG A 194 17.34 -17.16 28.92
CA ARG A 194 18.17 -17.80 27.88
C ARG A 194 19.51 -17.06 27.67
N ASN A 195 19.70 -15.95 28.40
CA ASN A 195 20.86 -15.05 28.29
C ASN A 195 21.06 -14.49 26.88
N THR A 196 19.98 -14.18 26.18
CA THR A 196 19.95 -13.53 24.87
C THR A 196 19.33 -12.16 24.96
N PRO A 197 19.57 -11.26 24.01
CA PRO A 197 18.93 -9.95 23.96
C PRO A 197 17.53 -9.96 23.31
N SER A 198 17.01 -11.13 22.95
CA SER A 198 15.82 -11.24 22.07
C SER A 198 14.76 -12.22 22.58
N PHE A 199 14.87 -12.69 23.81
CA PHE A 199 13.91 -13.61 24.41
C PHE A 199 12.82 -12.87 25.15
N ARG A 200 11.61 -12.72 24.55
CA ARG A 200 10.57 -11.79 25.07
C ARG A 200 9.13 -12.21 24.81
N ASP A 201 8.23 -11.41 25.33
CA ASP A 201 6.78 -11.35 25.09
C ASP A 201 6.04 -12.64 25.49
N PRO A 202 6.10 -13.06 26.77
CA PRO A 202 5.50 -14.29 27.20
C PRO A 202 3.97 -14.19 27.25
N LYS A 203 3.30 -15.11 26.54
CA LYS A 203 1.87 -15.39 26.73
C LYS A 203 1.72 -16.69 27.47
N VAL A 204 0.94 -16.68 28.56
CA VAL A 204 0.72 -17.82 29.44
C VAL A 204 -0.76 -18.15 29.53
N PHE A 205 -1.06 -19.47 29.49
CA PHE A 205 -2.42 -19.98 29.66
C PHE A 205 -2.38 -21.36 30.36
N TRP A 206 -3.50 -21.75 30.95
CA TRP A 206 -3.66 -23.08 31.53
C TRP A 206 -4.04 -24.09 30.44
N TYR A 207 -3.34 -25.21 30.38
CA TYR A 207 -3.64 -26.34 29.50
C TYR A 207 -4.16 -27.52 30.31
N ASP A 208 -5.40 -27.95 30.03
CA ASP A 208 -6.00 -29.12 30.63
C ASP A 208 -5.47 -30.39 29.93
N SER A 209 -4.76 -31.20 30.69
CA SER A 209 -4.23 -32.48 30.23
C SER A 209 -4.89 -33.64 30.96
N PRO A 210 -5.11 -34.80 30.31
CA PRO A 210 -5.61 -36.01 30.97
C PRO A 210 -4.74 -36.49 32.15
N GLN A 211 -3.47 -36.09 32.18
CA GLN A 211 -2.51 -36.41 33.25
C GLN A 211 -2.43 -35.34 34.35
N GLY A 212 -3.27 -34.33 34.31
CA GLY A 212 -3.24 -33.16 35.17
C GLY A 212 -2.82 -31.91 34.39
N GLY A 213 -3.50 -30.78 34.63
CA GLY A 213 -3.26 -29.52 33.93
C GLY A 213 -1.92 -28.89 34.32
N TYR A 214 -1.42 -28.00 33.48
CA TYR A 214 -0.23 -27.18 33.72
C TYR A 214 -0.30 -25.86 32.92
N TRP A 215 0.53 -24.91 33.33
CA TRP A 215 0.70 -23.65 32.61
C TRP A 215 1.57 -23.89 31.37
N VAL A 216 1.14 -23.35 30.24
CA VAL A 216 1.95 -23.28 29.03
C VAL A 216 2.32 -21.81 28.82
N MET A 217 3.59 -21.56 28.49
CA MET A 217 4.10 -20.27 28.05
C MET A 217 4.55 -20.39 26.61
N VAL A 218 4.13 -19.46 25.77
CA VAL A 218 4.76 -19.18 24.49
C VAL A 218 5.49 -17.84 24.58
N ALA A 219 6.74 -17.79 24.12
CA ALA A 219 7.58 -16.60 24.09
C ALA A 219 8.51 -16.64 22.89
N VAL A 220 8.87 -15.47 22.33
CA VAL A 220 9.71 -15.46 21.14
C VAL A 220 11.19 -15.37 21.44
N GLU A 221 12.00 -16.08 20.65
CA GLU A 221 13.40 -15.73 20.37
C GLU A 221 13.36 -14.92 19.06
N ALA A 222 13.18 -13.62 19.22
CA ALA A 222 12.65 -12.72 18.18
C ALA A 222 13.46 -12.70 16.89
N MET A 223 14.79 -12.66 16.99
CA MET A 223 15.68 -12.62 15.81
C MET A 223 15.89 -13.99 15.16
N ASP A 224 15.64 -15.08 15.89
CA ASP A 224 15.67 -16.43 15.35
C ASP A 224 14.34 -16.83 14.68
N HIS A 225 13.32 -15.97 14.74
CA HIS A 225 11.95 -16.24 14.26
C HIS A 225 11.37 -17.51 14.84
N LYS A 226 11.50 -17.66 16.17
CA LYS A 226 11.02 -18.84 16.88
C LYS A 226 10.05 -18.45 17.99
N VAL A 227 8.96 -19.18 18.09
CA VAL A 227 8.10 -19.22 19.27
C VAL A 227 8.51 -20.42 20.09
N LEU A 228 9.00 -20.19 21.29
CA LEU A 228 9.45 -21.22 22.23
C LEU A 228 8.31 -21.56 23.18
N LEU A 229 8.06 -22.84 23.37
CA LEU A 229 7.02 -23.36 24.25
C LEU A 229 7.65 -23.93 25.52
N TYR A 230 7.08 -23.58 26.66
CA TYR A 230 7.49 -24.07 27.99
C TYR A 230 6.25 -24.50 28.79
N LYS A 231 6.46 -25.40 29.76
CA LYS A 231 5.45 -25.77 30.75
C LYS A 231 5.91 -25.50 32.19
N SER A 232 4.92 -25.22 33.05
CA SER A 232 5.14 -25.04 34.47
C SER A 232 3.97 -25.54 35.30
N THR A 233 4.23 -26.08 36.48
CA THR A 233 3.21 -26.43 37.46
C THR A 233 3.01 -25.32 38.54
N ASN A 234 3.85 -24.27 38.52
CA ASN A 234 3.88 -23.27 39.61
C ASN A 234 4.24 -21.85 39.14
N LEU A 235 4.25 -21.56 37.80
CA LEU A 235 4.61 -20.27 37.20
C LEU A 235 6.05 -19.79 37.47
N LYS A 236 6.80 -20.47 38.34
CA LYS A 236 8.15 -20.06 38.76
C LYS A 236 9.25 -20.88 38.11
N ASN A 237 8.97 -22.15 37.85
CA ASN A 237 9.92 -23.09 37.24
C ASN A 237 9.35 -23.56 35.90
N TRP A 238 10.13 -23.43 34.85
CA TRP A 238 9.69 -23.66 33.48
C TRP A 238 10.56 -24.73 32.80
N ASP A 239 9.93 -25.77 32.28
CA ASP A 239 10.56 -26.82 31.48
C ASP A 239 10.29 -26.52 30.01
N TYR A 240 11.30 -26.59 29.15
CA TYR A 240 11.18 -26.46 27.71
C TYR A 240 10.38 -27.64 27.12
N LEU A 241 9.47 -27.31 26.19
CA LEU A 241 8.68 -28.32 25.46
C LEU A 241 9.13 -28.45 24.01
N SER A 242 9.03 -27.36 23.23
CA SER A 242 9.32 -27.36 21.81
C SER A 242 9.49 -25.93 21.30
N ASP A 243 9.73 -25.79 20.00
CA ASP A 243 9.66 -24.51 19.31
C ASP A 243 8.84 -24.61 18.02
N PHE A 244 8.37 -23.45 17.53
CA PHE A 244 7.69 -23.28 16.25
C PHE A 244 8.39 -22.16 15.45
N GLY A 245 8.59 -22.38 14.15
CA GLY A 245 9.24 -21.44 13.24
C GLY A 245 10.72 -21.73 12.99
N PRO A 246 11.38 -21.01 12.05
CA PRO A 246 10.81 -19.92 11.24
C PRO A 246 9.81 -20.42 10.20
N GLU A 247 8.71 -19.67 10.02
CA GLU A 247 7.62 -19.99 9.10
C GLU A 247 7.03 -18.70 8.53
N ASN A 248 6.58 -18.72 7.26
CA ASN A 248 5.95 -17.60 6.55
C ASN A 248 6.80 -16.30 6.57
N ALA A 249 6.28 -15.19 7.12
CA ALA A 249 6.96 -13.90 7.11
C ALA A 249 8.10 -13.86 8.15
N THR A 250 9.32 -13.64 7.67
CA THR A 250 10.56 -13.57 8.47
C THR A 250 11.41 -12.33 8.11
N GLY A 251 10.81 -11.31 7.45
CA GLY A 251 11.52 -10.09 7.05
C GLY A 251 11.92 -9.15 8.18
N GLY A 252 11.48 -9.43 9.42
CA GLY A 252 11.79 -8.66 10.62
C GLY A 252 11.71 -9.52 11.87
N GLN A 253 11.91 -8.94 13.03
CA GLN A 253 11.83 -9.66 14.32
C GLN A 253 10.40 -10.11 14.63
N TRP A 254 10.26 -11.29 15.22
CA TRP A 254 8.98 -11.77 15.72
C TRP A 254 8.72 -11.28 17.14
N GLU A 255 7.45 -10.89 17.44
CA GLU A 255 7.05 -10.33 18.73
C GLU A 255 5.64 -10.80 19.12
N CYS A 256 5.28 -10.65 20.38
CA CYS A 256 3.94 -10.82 20.95
C CYS A 256 3.22 -12.08 20.44
N PRO A 257 3.71 -13.28 20.72
CA PRO A 257 3.04 -14.52 20.32
C PRO A 257 1.79 -14.77 21.17
N ASP A 258 0.77 -15.42 20.60
CA ASP A 258 -0.36 -15.96 21.33
C ASP A 258 -0.72 -17.36 20.79
N LEU A 259 -1.30 -18.22 21.64
CA LEU A 259 -1.71 -19.58 21.28
C LEU A 259 -3.03 -19.93 21.98
N PHE A 260 -4.06 -20.22 21.20
CA PHE A 260 -5.38 -20.51 21.76
C PHE A 260 -6.22 -21.41 20.86
N PRO A 261 -7.16 -22.23 21.45
CA PRO A 261 -8.07 -23.06 20.68
C PRO A 261 -9.31 -22.29 20.21
N LEU A 262 -9.81 -22.66 19.01
CA LEU A 262 -11.08 -22.21 18.46
C LEU A 262 -11.83 -23.35 17.75
N PRO A 263 -13.13 -23.52 17.98
CA PRO A 263 -13.96 -24.44 17.20
C PRO A 263 -14.17 -23.89 15.79
N VAL A 264 -13.94 -24.72 14.75
CA VAL A 264 -14.26 -24.38 13.37
C VAL A 264 -15.79 -24.39 13.20
N ASP A 265 -16.35 -23.31 12.66
CA ASP A 265 -17.81 -23.09 12.50
C ASP A 265 -18.60 -23.31 13.82
N GLY A 266 -17.97 -23.03 14.96
CA GLY A 266 -18.57 -23.23 16.27
C GLY A 266 -18.73 -24.70 16.69
N ASN A 267 -18.14 -25.67 15.97
CA ASN A 267 -18.23 -27.09 16.28
C ASN A 267 -17.13 -27.54 17.24
N PRO A 268 -17.42 -27.83 18.52
CA PRO A 268 -16.41 -28.23 19.50
C PRO A 268 -15.66 -29.51 19.14
N ALA A 269 -16.28 -30.42 18.35
CA ALA A 269 -15.65 -31.66 17.89
C ALA A 269 -14.59 -31.41 16.81
N ASN A 270 -14.56 -30.23 16.20
CA ASN A 270 -13.56 -29.78 15.23
C ASN A 270 -12.86 -28.51 15.74
N THR A 271 -12.12 -28.64 16.85
CA THR A 271 -11.36 -27.54 17.43
C THR A 271 -9.94 -27.53 16.86
N LYS A 272 -9.51 -26.36 16.35
CA LYS A 272 -8.14 -26.10 15.92
C LYS A 272 -7.48 -25.14 16.89
N TRP A 273 -6.17 -25.12 16.88
CA TRP A 273 -5.37 -24.15 17.60
C TRP A 273 -4.90 -23.06 16.65
N VAL A 274 -4.89 -21.83 17.13
CA VAL A 274 -4.39 -20.67 16.40
C VAL A 274 -3.15 -20.16 17.11
N MET A 275 -2.03 -20.10 16.37
CA MET A 275 -0.81 -19.40 16.78
C MET A 275 -0.82 -18.06 16.09
N THR A 276 -0.65 -16.97 16.83
CA THR A 276 -0.42 -15.64 16.26
C THR A 276 0.99 -15.17 16.59
N VAL A 277 1.62 -14.46 15.65
CA VAL A 277 2.95 -13.87 15.81
C VAL A 277 2.99 -12.55 15.08
N ASN A 278 3.42 -11.51 15.76
CA ASN A 278 3.61 -10.20 15.14
C ASN A 278 5.03 -10.06 14.58
N ILE A 279 5.21 -9.24 13.57
CA ILE A 279 6.49 -9.03 12.88
C ILE A 279 6.76 -7.54 12.66
N ASN A 280 8.02 -7.11 12.87
CA ASN A 280 8.46 -5.73 12.63
C ASN A 280 9.96 -5.66 12.25
N PRO A 281 10.32 -5.07 11.07
CA PRO A 281 9.44 -4.81 9.92
C PRO A 281 9.01 -6.10 9.21
N GLY A 282 8.37 -6.00 8.06
CA GLY A 282 8.04 -7.16 7.21
C GLY A 282 6.54 -7.47 7.13
N GLY A 283 5.69 -6.55 7.58
CA GLY A 283 4.25 -6.62 7.41
C GLY A 283 3.80 -6.50 5.95
N VAL A 284 2.65 -7.11 5.60
CA VAL A 284 2.09 -7.12 4.25
C VAL A 284 1.81 -5.72 3.70
N ALA A 285 1.41 -4.80 4.55
CA ALA A 285 1.20 -3.39 4.21
C ALA A 285 2.46 -2.52 4.44
N GLY A 286 3.58 -3.11 4.86
CA GLY A 286 4.79 -2.44 5.27
C GLY A 286 4.86 -2.15 6.77
N GLY A 287 6.08 -2.01 7.30
CA GLY A 287 6.31 -1.83 8.74
C GLY A 287 5.86 -3.05 9.55
N SER A 288 5.10 -2.80 10.60
CA SER A 288 4.65 -3.81 11.57
C SER A 288 3.30 -4.43 11.20
N ALA A 289 3.14 -5.74 11.44
CA ALA A 289 1.88 -6.48 11.23
C ALA A 289 1.84 -7.76 12.06
N GLY A 290 0.67 -8.40 12.14
CA GLY A 290 0.48 -9.71 12.79
C GLY A 290 0.11 -10.79 11.77
N GLN A 291 0.81 -11.93 11.80
CA GLN A 291 0.45 -13.13 11.04
C GLN A 291 -0.13 -14.21 11.96
N TYR A 292 -0.91 -15.14 11.39
CA TYR A 292 -1.44 -16.25 12.17
C TYR A 292 -1.31 -17.59 11.43
N PHE A 293 -1.35 -18.67 12.21
CA PHE A 293 -1.31 -20.05 11.76
C PHE A 293 -2.44 -20.83 12.40
N VAL A 294 -3.13 -21.65 11.62
CA VAL A 294 -4.13 -22.58 12.14
C VAL A 294 -3.56 -23.99 12.11
N GLY A 295 -3.78 -24.75 13.17
CA GLY A 295 -3.20 -26.08 13.25
C GLY A 295 -3.69 -26.89 14.46
N THR A 296 -2.79 -27.74 15.01
CA THR A 296 -3.05 -28.56 16.18
C THR A 296 -2.01 -28.32 17.25
N PHE A 297 -2.40 -28.46 18.52
CA PHE A 297 -1.50 -28.43 19.66
C PHE A 297 -1.82 -29.60 20.61
N ASP A 298 -0.85 -30.45 20.88
CA ASP A 298 -1.00 -31.67 21.68
C ASP A 298 -0.64 -31.48 23.16
N GLY A 299 -0.40 -30.24 23.58
CA GLY A 299 0.11 -29.87 24.91
C GLY A 299 1.62 -29.69 24.95
N THR A 300 2.34 -30.14 23.94
CA THR A 300 3.80 -30.01 23.83
C THR A 300 4.26 -29.30 22.59
N THR A 301 3.66 -29.59 21.46
CA THR A 301 4.10 -29.11 20.13
C THR A 301 2.92 -28.54 19.36
N PHE A 302 3.12 -27.38 18.73
CA PHE A 302 2.19 -26.79 17.76
C PHE A 302 2.61 -27.21 16.34
N HIS A 303 1.66 -27.75 15.59
CA HIS A 303 1.82 -28.12 14.17
C HIS A 303 0.90 -27.27 13.32
N SER A 304 1.45 -26.41 12.48
CA SER A 304 0.69 -25.60 11.54
C SER A 304 0.15 -26.42 10.36
N GLU A 305 -1.10 -26.11 9.98
CA GLU A 305 -1.74 -26.64 8.76
C GLU A 305 -1.86 -25.56 7.68
N THR A 306 -1.51 -24.30 8.00
CA THR A 306 -1.63 -23.14 7.10
C THR A 306 -0.30 -22.46 6.81
N SER A 307 0.84 -23.07 7.18
CA SER A 307 2.13 -22.58 6.72
C SER A 307 2.22 -22.68 5.20
N TYR A 308 2.68 -21.61 4.57
CA TYR A 308 2.89 -21.58 3.14
C TYR A 308 4.10 -22.46 2.76
N ASN A 309 3.90 -23.44 1.91
CA ASN A 309 4.91 -24.45 1.55
C ASN A 309 5.38 -24.37 0.09
N GLY A 310 5.24 -23.20 -0.55
CA GLY A 310 5.58 -22.98 -1.96
C GLY A 310 4.34 -22.95 -2.86
N ASP A 311 4.51 -22.46 -4.10
CA ASP A 311 3.42 -22.08 -5.00
C ASP A 311 2.41 -23.18 -5.31
N PRO A 312 1.21 -23.17 -4.73
CA PRO A 312 0.11 -23.81 -5.39
C PRO A 312 -0.35 -22.92 -6.54
N LEU A 313 -0.40 -23.46 -7.76
CA LEU A 313 -1.13 -22.84 -8.86
C LEU A 313 -2.57 -22.56 -8.39
N PRO A 314 -3.21 -21.46 -8.82
CA PRO A 314 -4.57 -21.16 -8.43
C PRO A 314 -5.52 -22.33 -8.76
N ALA A 315 -6.45 -22.60 -7.87
CA ALA A 315 -7.53 -23.55 -8.16
C ALA A 315 -8.30 -23.07 -9.39
N GLY A 316 -8.66 -23.99 -10.31
CA GLY A 316 -9.46 -23.64 -11.47
C GLY A 316 -9.08 -24.39 -12.75
N THR A 317 -9.55 -23.87 -13.88
CA THR A 317 -9.26 -24.42 -15.20
C THR A 317 -8.17 -23.58 -15.88
N ARG A 318 -7.10 -24.25 -16.30
CA ARG A 318 -6.01 -23.59 -17.01
C ARG A 318 -6.45 -23.16 -18.40
N ILE A 319 -6.18 -21.89 -18.77
CA ILE A 319 -6.43 -21.32 -20.09
C ILE A 319 -5.18 -21.46 -20.97
N ALA A 320 -3.99 -21.15 -20.42
CA ALA A 320 -2.71 -21.29 -21.09
C ALA A 320 -1.56 -21.40 -20.08
N ASP A 321 -0.48 -22.13 -20.44
CA ASP A 321 0.74 -22.31 -19.62
C ASP A 321 2.04 -22.23 -20.43
N PHE A 322 1.96 -22.13 -21.73
CA PHE A 322 3.09 -22.04 -22.67
C PHE A 322 4.18 -23.11 -22.56
N ASN A 323 3.97 -24.17 -21.79
CA ASN A 323 4.96 -25.23 -21.50
C ASN A 323 5.22 -26.19 -22.67
N GLY A 324 4.36 -26.20 -23.69
CA GLY A 324 4.46 -27.12 -24.84
C GLY A 324 5.41 -26.72 -25.95
N GLY A 325 6.22 -25.68 -25.77
CA GLY A 325 7.16 -25.18 -26.80
C GLY A 325 6.49 -24.48 -27.99
N ASN A 326 5.21 -24.14 -27.86
CA ASN A 326 4.46 -23.35 -28.86
C ASN A 326 3.42 -22.47 -28.13
N TYR A 327 2.90 -21.48 -28.82
CA TYR A 327 1.94 -20.53 -28.26
C TYR A 327 0.50 -21.03 -28.19
N GLN A 328 0.24 -22.35 -28.23
CA GLN A 328 -1.05 -22.99 -27.94
C GLN A 328 -2.23 -22.38 -28.70
N GLY A 329 -2.02 -21.99 -29.96
CA GLY A 329 -3.03 -21.38 -30.81
C GLY A 329 -3.21 -19.86 -30.67
N TRP A 330 -2.38 -19.20 -29.87
CA TRP A 330 -2.34 -17.74 -29.83
C TRP A 330 -1.76 -17.19 -31.14
N THR A 331 -2.29 -16.07 -31.60
CA THR A 331 -1.83 -15.36 -32.79
C THR A 331 -0.84 -14.28 -32.40
N VAL A 332 0.33 -14.28 -33.04
CA VAL A 332 1.37 -13.25 -32.86
C VAL A 332 1.30 -12.27 -34.04
N SER A 333 1.28 -10.96 -33.75
CA SER A 333 1.31 -9.87 -34.70
C SER A 333 2.42 -8.90 -34.32
N ASN A 334 3.46 -8.83 -35.17
CA ASN A 334 4.59 -7.93 -34.98
C ASN A 334 4.40 -6.66 -35.81
N GLU A 335 4.87 -5.51 -35.31
CA GLU A 335 4.94 -4.30 -36.08
C GLU A 335 5.91 -4.53 -37.26
N PRO A 336 5.58 -4.06 -38.47
CA PRO A 336 6.51 -4.13 -39.61
C PRO A 336 7.80 -3.34 -39.30
N GLY A 337 8.95 -4.01 -39.42
CA GLY A 337 10.26 -3.40 -39.13
C GLY A 337 11.40 -4.35 -39.49
N ASN A 338 12.62 -3.95 -39.19
CA ASN A 338 13.84 -4.73 -39.47
C ASN A 338 14.14 -5.83 -38.44
N TRP A 339 13.17 -6.17 -37.60
CA TRP A 339 13.32 -7.16 -36.54
C TRP A 339 13.06 -8.57 -37.12
N LEU A 340 14.03 -9.46 -36.93
CA LEU A 340 13.95 -10.82 -37.50
C LEU A 340 12.84 -11.65 -36.86
N ASN A 341 12.57 -11.46 -35.55
CA ASN A 341 11.68 -12.32 -34.77
C ASN A 341 10.55 -11.56 -34.09
N GLY A 342 10.57 -10.20 -34.09
CA GLY A 342 9.63 -9.38 -33.35
C GLY A 342 9.82 -9.53 -31.84
N PRO A 343 8.93 -8.94 -30.98
CA PRO A 343 9.08 -8.98 -29.54
C PRO A 343 8.86 -10.38 -28.96
N PHE A 344 7.99 -11.20 -29.54
CA PHE A 344 7.58 -12.50 -28.97
C PHE A 344 8.30 -13.71 -29.57
N GLY A 345 9.03 -13.57 -30.69
CA GLY A 345 9.63 -14.70 -31.38
C GLY A 345 8.59 -15.68 -31.99
N SER A 346 9.03 -16.87 -32.35
CA SER A 346 8.19 -17.92 -32.95
C SER A 346 7.67 -18.96 -31.94
N ALA A 347 8.16 -18.93 -30.68
CA ALA A 347 7.81 -19.87 -29.62
C ALA A 347 8.03 -19.24 -28.25
N PRO A 348 7.37 -19.75 -27.19
CA PRO A 348 7.59 -19.31 -25.82
C PRO A 348 9.05 -19.35 -25.41
N ALA A 349 9.49 -18.38 -24.66
CA ALA A 349 10.80 -18.39 -24.01
C ALA A 349 10.86 -19.44 -22.90
N THR A 350 12.05 -19.98 -22.64
CA THR A 350 12.28 -20.93 -21.55
C THR A 350 12.91 -20.27 -20.31
N GLY A 351 12.78 -18.96 -20.19
CA GLY A 351 13.33 -18.13 -19.13
C GLY A 351 13.99 -16.87 -19.66
N THR A 352 15.14 -16.54 -19.08
CA THR A 352 15.95 -15.36 -19.43
C THR A 352 16.46 -15.40 -20.85
N LEU A 353 16.27 -14.34 -21.59
CA LEU A 353 16.77 -14.16 -22.96
C LEU A 353 18.15 -13.47 -22.98
N PRO A 354 18.87 -13.50 -24.10
CA PRO A 354 20.17 -12.83 -24.24
C PRO A 354 20.07 -11.33 -23.89
N ASN A 355 21.00 -10.83 -23.06
CA ASN A 355 21.08 -9.45 -22.57
C ASN A 355 19.93 -9.00 -21.67
N GLN A 356 19.03 -9.88 -21.27
CA GLN A 356 17.97 -9.63 -20.29
C GLN A 356 18.49 -9.91 -18.87
N ASN A 357 17.97 -9.21 -17.86
CA ASN A 357 18.17 -9.56 -16.47
C ASN A 357 17.53 -10.95 -16.15
N PRO A 358 17.98 -11.65 -15.09
CA PRO A 358 17.43 -12.96 -14.77
C PRO A 358 15.92 -12.98 -14.56
N VAL A 359 15.20 -13.69 -15.40
CA VAL A 359 13.75 -13.90 -15.32
C VAL A 359 13.46 -15.03 -14.32
N SER A 360 12.49 -14.81 -13.41
CA SER A 360 12.03 -15.80 -12.43
C SER A 360 10.55 -15.60 -12.09
N GLY A 361 9.98 -16.51 -11.28
CA GLY A 361 8.58 -16.41 -10.85
C GLY A 361 7.57 -16.94 -11.88
N PHE A 362 8.01 -17.51 -13.02
CA PHE A 362 7.15 -18.25 -13.92
C PHE A 362 7.09 -19.73 -13.53
N ALA A 363 6.06 -20.45 -13.98
CA ALA A 363 5.89 -21.87 -13.64
C ALA A 363 6.13 -22.77 -14.86
N GLY A 364 6.64 -23.99 -14.61
CA GLY A 364 6.91 -24.96 -15.68
C GLY A 364 8.14 -24.62 -16.53
N THR A 365 8.03 -24.77 -17.86
CA THR A 365 9.16 -24.72 -18.78
C THR A 365 9.09 -23.63 -19.85
N GLY A 366 8.00 -22.87 -19.91
CA GLY A 366 7.79 -21.84 -20.93
C GLY A 366 6.98 -20.67 -20.43
N LEU A 367 7.23 -19.48 -20.99
CA LEU A 367 6.48 -18.24 -20.71
C LEU A 367 6.45 -17.35 -21.96
N VAL A 368 5.50 -16.43 -22.01
CA VAL A 368 5.58 -15.29 -22.93
C VAL A 368 6.61 -14.31 -22.39
N ASN A 369 7.60 -13.99 -23.25
CA ASN A 369 8.63 -13.01 -22.94
C ASN A 369 8.88 -12.16 -24.20
N SER A 370 8.47 -10.90 -24.16
CA SER A 370 8.58 -10.04 -25.35
C SER A 370 9.96 -9.37 -25.53
N PHE A 371 10.96 -9.79 -24.79
CA PHE A 371 12.34 -9.29 -24.89
C PHE A 371 13.19 -10.01 -25.98
N VAL A 372 12.58 -10.70 -26.98
CA VAL A 372 13.33 -11.57 -27.93
C VAL A 372 14.44 -10.83 -28.68
N ASP A 373 14.18 -9.62 -29.18
CA ASP A 373 15.19 -8.76 -29.79
C ASP A 373 15.43 -7.47 -28.95
N GLY A 374 15.27 -7.56 -27.59
CA GLY A 374 15.38 -6.45 -26.64
C GLY A 374 14.08 -5.67 -26.48
N ASP A 375 14.15 -4.44 -25.91
CA ASP A 375 12.99 -3.56 -25.69
C ASP A 375 12.49 -2.82 -26.94
N TRP A 376 13.15 -2.98 -28.08
CA TRP A 376 12.87 -2.19 -29.27
C TRP A 376 11.69 -2.67 -30.14
N PRO A 377 11.49 -3.98 -30.38
CA PRO A 377 10.42 -4.47 -31.23
C PRO A 377 9.05 -4.26 -30.57
N LEU A 378 8.05 -3.94 -31.38
CA LEU A 378 6.67 -3.80 -30.93
C LEU A 378 5.80 -4.92 -31.53
N GLY A 379 4.78 -5.32 -30.77
CA GLY A 379 3.85 -6.33 -31.23
C GLY A 379 2.76 -6.67 -30.22
N ARG A 380 1.95 -7.63 -30.61
CA ARG A 380 0.88 -8.15 -29.75
C ARG A 380 0.64 -9.63 -29.97
N MET A 381 0.16 -10.27 -28.93
CA MET A 381 -0.40 -11.63 -29.00
C MET A 381 -1.88 -11.60 -28.68
N GLU A 382 -2.63 -12.51 -29.27
CA GLU A 382 -4.06 -12.67 -29.02
C GLU A 382 -4.40 -14.15 -28.82
N SER A 383 -5.10 -14.49 -27.74
CA SER A 383 -5.53 -15.86 -27.44
C SER A 383 -6.64 -16.33 -28.39
N PRO A 384 -6.84 -17.65 -28.54
CA PRO A 384 -8.13 -18.16 -28.97
C PRO A 384 -9.27 -17.58 -28.13
N SER A 385 -10.47 -17.48 -28.76
CA SER A 385 -11.66 -17.06 -28.01
C SER A 385 -12.07 -18.14 -27.00
N PHE A 386 -12.44 -17.72 -25.80
CA PHE A 386 -12.96 -18.60 -24.75
C PHE A 386 -14.19 -17.99 -24.09
N THR A 387 -15.01 -18.85 -23.47
CA THR A 387 -16.17 -18.39 -22.69
C THR A 387 -15.75 -18.10 -21.27
N VAL A 388 -16.06 -16.93 -20.74
CA VAL A 388 -15.87 -16.61 -19.32
C VAL A 388 -16.83 -17.48 -18.49
N ASN A 389 -16.29 -18.42 -17.71
CA ASN A 389 -17.06 -19.39 -16.92
C ASN A 389 -16.66 -19.43 -15.42
N SER A 390 -15.82 -18.50 -14.99
CA SER A 390 -15.36 -18.36 -13.61
C SER A 390 -15.39 -16.90 -13.17
N GLN A 391 -15.34 -16.67 -11.88
CA GLN A 391 -15.43 -15.34 -11.31
C GLN A 391 -14.14 -14.55 -11.51
N TYR A 392 -13.00 -15.23 -11.55
CA TYR A 392 -11.68 -14.60 -11.69
C TYR A 392 -10.89 -15.22 -12.84
N ILE A 393 -10.01 -14.39 -13.44
CA ILE A 393 -8.90 -14.85 -14.28
C ILE A 393 -7.61 -14.45 -13.56
N ASN A 394 -6.80 -15.46 -13.21
CA ASN A 394 -5.51 -15.30 -12.56
C ASN A 394 -4.40 -15.61 -13.55
N PHE A 395 -3.28 -14.89 -13.48
CA PHE A 395 -2.11 -15.11 -14.34
C PHE A 395 -0.86 -14.49 -13.71
N LEU A 396 0.29 -14.97 -14.12
CA LEU A 396 1.59 -14.41 -13.76
C LEU A 396 1.94 -13.29 -14.74
N VAL A 397 2.44 -12.15 -14.24
CA VAL A 397 2.85 -11.01 -15.06
C VAL A 397 4.11 -10.35 -14.48
N GLY A 398 5.04 -9.95 -15.36
CA GLY A 398 6.28 -9.24 -15.05
C GLY A 398 6.66 -8.29 -16.18
N GLY A 399 7.89 -7.76 -16.18
CA GLY A 399 8.35 -6.80 -17.17
C GLY A 399 7.98 -5.36 -16.83
N GLY A 400 7.83 -4.50 -17.83
CA GLY A 400 7.66 -3.07 -17.69
C GLY A 400 6.34 -2.63 -17.06
N ARG A 401 6.38 -1.51 -16.37
CA ARG A 401 5.24 -0.87 -15.74
C ARG A 401 4.67 0.25 -16.62
N HIS A 402 4.17 -0.13 -17.78
CA HIS A 402 3.55 0.79 -18.74
C HIS A 402 2.06 0.47 -18.87
N PRO A 403 1.20 1.04 -18.03
CA PRO A 403 -0.24 0.71 -18.00
C PRO A 403 -0.95 1.22 -19.25
N ARG A 404 -2.01 0.54 -19.64
CA ARG A 404 -2.93 1.01 -20.67
C ARG A 404 -3.59 2.32 -20.23
N ILE A 405 -3.53 3.33 -21.08
CA ILE A 405 -4.30 4.56 -20.91
C ILE A 405 -5.46 4.51 -21.92
N SER A 406 -6.68 4.55 -21.44
CA SER A 406 -7.87 4.62 -22.28
C SER A 406 -7.79 5.85 -23.19
N ASN A 407 -8.20 5.71 -24.44
CA ASN A 407 -8.14 6.73 -25.49
C ASN A 407 -6.78 7.01 -26.12
N LYS A 408 -5.73 6.25 -25.81
CA LYS A 408 -4.52 6.24 -26.64
C LYS A 408 -4.75 5.36 -27.87
N LEU A 409 -4.34 5.85 -29.04
CA LEU A 409 -4.43 5.11 -30.30
C LEU A 409 -3.17 4.23 -30.48
N ASP A 410 -3.36 3.10 -31.18
CA ASP A 410 -2.23 2.39 -31.77
C ASP A 410 -1.51 3.31 -32.78
N ASN A 411 -0.26 2.99 -33.15
CA ASN A 411 0.66 3.81 -33.94
C ASN A 411 0.16 4.27 -35.35
N ASN A 412 -1.09 4.08 -35.68
CA ASN A 412 -1.65 4.50 -36.97
C ASN A 412 -1.96 6.01 -36.96
N PRO A 413 -1.63 6.72 -38.05
CA PRO A 413 -2.03 8.12 -38.18
C PRO A 413 -3.57 8.25 -38.14
N PRO A 414 -4.11 9.30 -37.49
CA PRO A 414 -5.53 9.57 -37.52
C PRO A 414 -6.01 9.82 -38.95
N ALA A 415 -7.29 9.56 -39.26
CA ALA A 415 -7.87 9.86 -40.55
C ALA A 415 -7.83 11.37 -40.83
N GLY A 416 -7.34 11.77 -42.00
CA GLY A 416 -7.23 13.18 -42.34
C GLY A 416 -6.36 13.45 -43.58
N ASP A 417 -6.04 14.72 -43.80
CA ASP A 417 -5.24 15.19 -44.91
C ASP A 417 -3.81 15.45 -44.46
N LEU A 418 -2.86 14.67 -44.98
CA LEU A 418 -1.44 14.85 -44.70
C LEU A 418 -0.92 16.12 -45.37
N LEU A 419 -0.32 17.02 -44.60
CA LEU A 419 0.34 18.22 -45.06
C LEU A 419 1.82 17.96 -45.31
N PHE A 420 2.39 18.74 -46.26
CA PHE A 420 3.83 18.77 -46.57
C PHE A 420 4.45 17.38 -46.86
N ASN A 421 3.64 16.45 -47.34
CA ASN A 421 4.04 15.07 -47.67
C ASN A 421 4.78 14.34 -46.53
N GLY A 422 4.47 14.67 -45.27
CA GLY A 422 5.13 14.07 -44.09
C GLY A 422 6.65 14.25 -44.09
N PHE A 423 7.16 15.31 -44.69
CA PHE A 423 8.58 15.57 -44.91
C PHE A 423 9.33 14.58 -45.78
N GLU A 424 8.64 13.67 -46.44
CA GLU A 424 9.24 12.67 -47.38
C GLU A 424 9.67 13.35 -48.67
N VAL A 425 10.86 13.94 -48.67
CA VAL A 425 11.49 14.60 -49.81
C VAL A 425 12.69 13.77 -50.35
N PRO A 426 13.07 13.85 -51.64
CA PRO A 426 14.24 13.16 -52.13
C PRO A 426 15.52 13.51 -51.36
N ASP A 427 16.49 12.57 -51.37
CA ASP A 427 17.77 12.78 -50.67
C ASP A 427 18.50 14.00 -51.23
N GLY A 428 19.09 14.79 -50.31
CA GLY A 428 19.74 16.06 -50.62
C GLY A 428 18.79 17.24 -50.88
N THR A 429 17.48 17.05 -50.78
CA THR A 429 16.51 18.12 -50.89
C THR A 429 16.41 18.90 -49.59
N THR A 430 16.58 20.22 -49.63
CA THR A 430 16.36 21.11 -48.50
C THR A 430 14.87 21.40 -48.36
N LEU A 431 14.43 21.76 -47.12
CA LEU A 431 13.04 22.23 -46.88
C LEU A 431 12.76 23.55 -47.62
N ALA A 432 13.76 24.36 -47.91
CA ALA A 432 13.60 25.55 -48.77
C ALA A 432 13.10 25.19 -50.19
N ASN A 433 13.54 24.05 -50.74
CA ASN A 433 13.04 23.59 -52.05
C ASN A 433 11.56 23.10 -51.97
N ALA A 434 11.08 22.77 -50.78
CA ALA A 434 9.67 22.47 -50.48
C ALA A 434 8.87 23.72 -50.05
N GLY A 435 9.44 24.91 -50.21
CA GLY A 435 8.77 26.18 -49.91
C GLY A 435 8.80 26.63 -48.43
N TRP A 436 9.54 25.95 -47.56
CA TRP A 436 9.75 26.38 -46.20
C TRP A 436 10.78 27.50 -46.10
N THR A 437 10.64 28.41 -45.15
CA THR A 437 11.62 29.44 -44.88
C THR A 437 12.22 29.28 -43.48
N GLY A 438 13.51 29.47 -43.38
CA GLY A 438 14.23 29.31 -42.09
C GLY A 438 15.12 30.51 -41.73
N THR A 439 15.48 30.64 -40.46
CA THR A 439 16.36 31.67 -39.95
C THR A 439 17.49 31.05 -39.11
N ALA A 440 18.59 31.78 -38.94
CA ALA A 440 19.77 31.37 -38.16
C ALA A 440 20.26 29.96 -38.50
N ASP A 441 20.41 29.06 -37.54
CA ASP A 441 20.90 27.70 -37.76
C ASP A 441 19.91 26.79 -38.51
N LEU A 442 18.64 27.20 -38.63
CA LEU A 442 17.60 26.52 -39.40
C LEU A 442 17.37 27.15 -40.79
N ALA A 443 18.35 27.92 -41.27
CA ALA A 443 18.29 28.68 -42.51
C ALA A 443 18.46 27.78 -43.75
N PRO A 444 18.42 28.31 -44.97
CA PRO A 444 17.90 27.68 -46.23
C PRO A 444 18.42 26.28 -46.60
N ASN A 445 19.45 25.81 -45.92
CA ASN A 445 20.04 24.49 -46.19
C ASN A 445 19.53 23.39 -45.24
N PHE A 446 18.56 23.70 -44.38
CA PHE A 446 18.00 22.71 -43.49
C PHE A 446 17.39 21.55 -44.28
N GLN A 447 17.83 20.36 -43.95
CA GLN A 447 17.33 19.11 -44.58
C GLN A 447 16.54 18.31 -43.54
N PRO A 448 15.47 17.62 -43.98
CA PRO A 448 14.80 16.66 -43.11
C PRO A 448 15.79 15.59 -42.63
N ALA A 449 15.73 15.30 -41.33
CA ALA A 449 16.57 14.30 -40.67
C ALA A 449 16.15 12.87 -41.06
N THR A 450 17.12 11.96 -41.07
CA THR A 450 16.89 10.51 -41.19
C THR A 450 17.22 9.73 -39.93
N VAL A 451 17.74 10.41 -38.91
CA VAL A 451 18.10 9.84 -37.60
C VAL A 451 17.54 10.69 -36.48
N GLY A 452 17.50 10.17 -35.27
CA GLY A 452 17.00 10.81 -34.02
C GLY A 452 15.46 10.89 -33.91
N GLY A 453 14.94 10.72 -32.74
CA GLY A 453 13.50 10.58 -32.47
C GLY A 453 12.97 9.19 -32.80
N ASP A 454 12.12 8.68 -31.94
CA ASP A 454 11.45 7.40 -32.11
C ASP A 454 9.98 7.62 -32.47
N TYR A 455 9.36 6.62 -33.15
CA TYR A 455 7.95 6.64 -33.50
C TYR A 455 7.56 7.72 -34.53
N TYR A 456 8.46 8.06 -35.44
CA TYR A 456 8.14 8.80 -36.63
C TYR A 456 7.51 7.88 -37.69
N ILE A 457 6.88 8.46 -38.69
CA ILE A 457 6.28 7.71 -39.81
C ILE A 457 7.04 8.01 -41.10
N GLY A 458 7.42 6.95 -41.82
CA GLY A 458 8.23 7.10 -43.01
C GLY A 458 9.73 7.12 -42.72
N ALA A 459 10.52 7.83 -43.55
CA ALA A 459 11.97 7.87 -43.44
C ALA A 459 12.54 9.22 -42.98
N LYS A 460 11.75 10.30 -43.10
CA LYS A 460 12.24 11.67 -42.87
C LYS A 460 11.33 12.49 -42.00
N ARG A 461 11.93 13.42 -41.23
CA ARG A 461 11.24 14.31 -40.30
C ARG A 461 12.02 15.60 -40.07
N VAL A 462 11.41 16.61 -39.52
CA VAL A 462 12.10 17.77 -38.98
C VAL A 462 12.72 17.43 -37.63
N ASN A 463 14.04 17.64 -37.48
CA ASN A 463 14.71 17.48 -36.19
C ASN A 463 15.71 18.65 -36.07
N THR A 464 15.44 19.56 -35.11
CA THR A 464 16.33 20.73 -34.91
C THR A 464 17.66 20.38 -34.24
N TYR A 465 17.79 19.17 -33.68
CA TYR A 465 19.03 18.62 -33.18
C TYR A 465 20.01 18.27 -34.29
N GLU A 466 19.53 17.74 -35.39
CA GLU A 466 20.34 17.21 -36.47
C GLU A 466 20.37 18.14 -37.68
N THR A 467 21.49 18.73 -37.95
CA THR A 467 21.86 19.19 -39.28
C THR A 467 23.37 19.22 -39.41
N GLY A 468 23.91 18.69 -40.51
CA GLY A 468 25.29 18.72 -40.99
C GLY A 468 26.33 19.53 -40.24
N GLY A 469 26.70 19.12 -39.00
CA GLY A 469 28.00 19.50 -38.47
C GLY A 469 28.09 20.43 -37.24
N ALA A 470 27.00 20.72 -36.55
CA ALA A 470 27.11 21.44 -35.25
C ALA A 470 26.33 20.74 -34.10
N PRO A 471 26.72 20.94 -32.86
CA PRO A 471 26.15 20.18 -31.74
C PRO A 471 24.73 20.59 -31.43
N GLY A 472 23.88 19.66 -31.55
CA GLY A 472 22.59 19.35 -31.15
C GLY A 472 21.72 20.42 -30.47
N ASP A 473 21.68 20.37 -29.18
CA ASP A 473 20.78 21.16 -28.31
C ASP A 473 21.06 22.68 -28.23
N ASP A 474 22.13 23.16 -28.85
CA ASP A 474 22.49 24.60 -28.80
C ASP A 474 22.13 25.35 -30.12
N ARG A 475 21.43 24.69 -31.01
CA ARG A 475 20.96 25.33 -32.26
C ARG A 475 19.78 26.20 -32.03
N GLN A 476 19.76 27.31 -32.72
CA GLN A 476 18.67 28.28 -32.63
C GLN A 476 18.22 28.76 -33.99
N GLY A 477 16.91 28.98 -34.11
CA GLY A 477 16.32 29.48 -35.34
C GLY A 477 14.80 29.29 -35.40
N THR A 478 14.26 29.61 -36.55
CA THR A 478 12.85 29.31 -36.84
C THR A 478 12.74 28.64 -38.19
N LEU A 479 11.74 27.79 -38.38
CA LEU A 479 11.39 27.14 -39.63
C LEU A 479 9.88 27.34 -39.85
N THR A 480 9.50 28.02 -40.98
CA THR A 480 8.13 28.37 -41.28
C THR A 480 7.66 27.68 -42.54
N SER A 481 6.50 27.02 -42.49
CA SER A 481 5.91 26.27 -43.60
C SER A 481 5.42 27.16 -44.76
N PRO A 482 5.23 26.56 -45.99
CA PRO A 482 4.31 27.15 -46.98
C PRO A 482 2.94 27.39 -46.35
N GLU A 483 2.18 28.28 -47.04
CA GLU A 483 0.80 28.58 -46.65
C GLU A 483 -0.13 27.40 -47.01
N PHE A 484 -1.08 27.10 -46.14
CA PHE A 484 -2.13 26.11 -46.37
C PHE A 484 -3.47 26.60 -45.88
N THR A 485 -4.56 26.04 -46.42
CA THR A 485 -5.91 26.37 -45.97
C THR A 485 -6.33 25.39 -44.85
N VAL A 486 -6.90 25.87 -43.75
CA VAL A 486 -7.49 25.02 -42.69
C VAL A 486 -8.82 24.46 -43.23
N THR A 487 -8.84 23.15 -43.53
CA THR A 487 -9.98 22.44 -44.15
C THR A 487 -10.75 21.56 -43.17
N ARG A 488 -10.22 21.28 -41.96
CA ARG A 488 -10.84 20.42 -40.97
C ARG A 488 -10.76 21.00 -39.57
N ASN A 489 -11.58 20.46 -38.66
CA ASN A 489 -11.76 21.01 -37.33
C ASN A 489 -10.54 20.88 -36.41
N PHE A 490 -9.68 19.92 -36.68
CA PHE A 490 -8.49 19.64 -35.85
C PHE A 490 -7.22 19.57 -36.71
N MET A 491 -6.11 19.84 -36.06
CA MET A 491 -4.77 19.60 -36.58
C MET A 491 -4.03 18.66 -35.64
N SER A 492 -3.43 17.60 -36.18
CA SER A 492 -2.66 16.60 -35.46
C SER A 492 -1.26 16.51 -36.04
N MET A 493 -0.25 16.28 -35.20
CA MET A 493 1.14 16.11 -35.61
C MET A 493 1.91 15.26 -34.61
N LEU A 494 2.93 14.59 -35.06
CA LEU A 494 3.89 13.88 -34.21
C LEU A 494 4.95 14.86 -33.71
N VAL A 495 5.11 14.99 -32.41
CA VAL A 495 6.05 15.93 -31.77
C VAL A 495 6.83 15.25 -30.65
N GLY A 496 8.16 15.35 -30.72
CA GLY A 496 9.11 14.96 -29.67
C GLY A 496 10.07 16.10 -29.32
N GLY A 497 11.04 15.84 -28.47
CA GLY A 497 12.02 16.84 -28.02
C GLY A 497 11.60 17.62 -26.80
N GLY A 498 12.14 18.82 -26.62
CA GLY A 498 12.04 19.59 -25.42
C GLY A 498 10.71 20.33 -25.20
N ASN A 499 10.50 20.72 -23.95
CA ASN A 499 9.36 21.54 -23.49
C ASN A 499 9.92 22.76 -22.78
N ARG A 500 9.94 23.91 -23.47
CA ARG A 500 10.39 25.19 -22.91
C ARG A 500 9.38 26.28 -23.23
N SER A 501 8.90 26.98 -22.19
CA SER A 501 7.96 28.07 -22.35
C SER A 501 8.67 29.39 -22.72
N PRO A 502 7.95 30.35 -23.40
CA PRO A 502 8.49 31.68 -23.67
C PRO A 502 8.95 32.44 -22.41
N GLU A 503 8.36 32.17 -21.26
CA GLU A 503 8.71 32.77 -19.97
C GLU A 503 10.12 32.41 -19.51
N SER A 504 10.67 31.31 -20.00
CA SER A 504 12.06 30.91 -19.73
C SER A 504 13.10 31.72 -20.49
N GLY A 505 12.70 32.53 -21.45
CA GLY A 505 13.59 33.19 -22.41
C GLY A 505 14.22 32.24 -23.43
N GLN A 506 13.82 30.97 -23.43
CA GLN A 506 14.34 29.90 -24.30
C GLN A 506 13.15 29.21 -25.01
N THR A 507 12.42 29.94 -25.82
CA THR A 507 11.24 29.40 -26.53
C THR A 507 11.56 28.17 -27.38
N LEU A 508 10.86 27.08 -27.14
CA LEU A 508 10.97 25.85 -27.89
C LEU A 508 9.55 25.29 -28.12
N GLN A 509 8.99 25.54 -29.32
CA GLN A 509 7.60 25.21 -29.60
C GLN A 509 7.27 25.15 -31.09
N VAL A 510 6.18 24.50 -31.41
CA VAL A 510 5.49 24.57 -32.70
C VAL A 510 4.34 25.55 -32.58
N GLU A 511 4.17 26.43 -33.55
CA GLU A 511 3.18 27.47 -33.57
C GLU A 511 2.28 27.36 -34.79
N LEU A 512 0.99 27.64 -34.62
CA LEU A 512 0.05 27.90 -35.73
C LEU A 512 -0.10 29.42 -35.91
N LEU A 513 0.15 29.89 -37.13
CA LEU A 513 -0.02 31.28 -37.49
C LEU A 513 -1.24 31.46 -38.39
N ILE A 514 -2.10 32.41 -38.06
CA ILE A 514 -3.22 32.91 -38.88
C ILE A 514 -2.99 34.39 -39.10
N ASN A 515 -2.95 34.82 -40.36
CA ASN A 515 -2.64 36.22 -40.72
C ASN A 515 -1.37 36.76 -40.04
N GLY A 516 -0.36 35.91 -39.87
CA GLY A 516 0.92 36.22 -39.23
C GLY A 516 0.92 36.27 -37.70
N ASN A 517 -0.22 36.07 -37.05
CA ASN A 517 -0.34 36.05 -35.61
C ASN A 517 -0.31 34.59 -35.07
N VAL A 518 0.39 34.36 -33.98
CA VAL A 518 0.41 33.06 -33.30
C VAL A 518 -0.94 32.85 -32.60
N VAL A 519 -1.66 31.80 -32.97
CA VAL A 519 -3.01 31.51 -32.43
C VAL A 519 -3.01 30.19 -31.62
N ARG A 520 -2.04 29.30 -31.81
CA ARG A 520 -1.85 28.04 -31.07
C ARG A 520 -0.37 27.76 -30.92
N THR A 521 -0.02 27.09 -29.82
CA THR A 521 1.34 26.58 -29.56
C THR A 521 1.30 25.17 -28.95
N LEU A 522 2.33 24.39 -29.17
CA LEU A 522 2.61 23.14 -28.46
C LEU A 522 4.12 22.87 -28.46
N ALA A 523 4.57 22.00 -27.54
CA ALA A 523 5.97 21.61 -27.38
C ALA A 523 6.11 20.10 -27.24
N GLY A 524 7.35 19.61 -27.17
CA GLY A 524 7.67 18.21 -26.84
C GLY A 524 7.36 17.87 -25.37
N ASP A 525 7.85 16.74 -24.92
CA ASP A 525 7.66 16.25 -23.54
C ASP A 525 8.99 15.99 -22.83
N ASN A 526 10.09 16.56 -23.29
CA ASN A 526 11.47 16.25 -22.89
C ASN A 526 11.80 14.76 -23.15
N GLN A 527 11.37 14.25 -24.31
CA GLN A 527 11.59 12.88 -24.75
C GLN A 527 11.95 12.84 -26.23
N GLY A 528 12.78 11.86 -26.63
CA GLY A 528 13.11 11.61 -28.03
C GLY A 528 11.94 10.96 -28.80
N ALA A 529 11.02 10.32 -28.11
CA ALA A 529 9.84 9.71 -28.71
C ALA A 529 8.83 10.76 -29.18
N LEU A 530 8.43 10.67 -30.44
CA LEU A 530 7.35 11.51 -30.95
C LEU A 530 6.00 10.96 -30.48
N ASN A 531 5.10 11.87 -30.13
CA ASN A 531 3.74 11.53 -29.76
C ASN A 531 2.73 12.42 -30.51
N TRP A 532 1.53 11.89 -30.73
CA TRP A 532 0.48 12.68 -31.34
C TRP A 532 0.04 13.82 -30.45
N LYS A 533 0.16 15.04 -30.96
CA LYS A 533 -0.31 16.27 -30.35
C LYS A 533 -1.10 17.08 -31.36
N GLY A 534 -1.90 18.00 -30.90
CA GLY A 534 -2.66 18.80 -31.83
C GLY A 534 -3.51 19.90 -31.22
N TRP A 535 -4.27 20.55 -32.07
CA TRP A 535 -5.12 21.68 -31.72
C TRP A 535 -6.53 21.55 -32.30
N ASP A 536 -7.52 22.08 -31.60
CA ASP A 536 -8.79 22.47 -32.18
C ASP A 536 -8.56 23.76 -32.99
N VAL A 537 -8.79 23.67 -34.30
CA VAL A 537 -8.64 24.73 -35.27
C VAL A 537 -9.95 25.09 -35.95
N SER A 538 -11.10 24.61 -35.44
CA SER A 538 -12.42 24.75 -36.01
C SER A 538 -12.80 26.22 -36.24
N GLN A 539 -12.38 27.15 -35.35
CA GLN A 539 -12.59 28.58 -35.48
C GLN A 539 -11.81 29.21 -36.64
N PHE A 540 -10.87 28.54 -37.26
CA PHE A 540 -10.03 29.01 -38.36
C PHE A 540 -10.38 28.35 -39.70
N LEU A 541 -11.46 27.60 -39.77
CA LEU A 541 -11.88 26.93 -40.99
C LEU A 541 -11.94 27.90 -42.17
N GLY A 542 -11.34 27.50 -43.32
CA GLY A 542 -11.26 28.28 -44.53
C GLY A 542 -10.18 29.37 -44.53
N GLN A 543 -9.50 29.62 -43.44
CA GLN A 543 -8.44 30.62 -43.35
C GLN A 543 -7.10 30.07 -43.80
N GLN A 544 -6.23 30.98 -44.24
CA GLN A 544 -4.85 30.66 -44.58
C GLN A 544 -4.01 30.61 -43.32
N ALA A 545 -3.22 29.56 -43.21
CA ALA A 545 -2.38 29.28 -42.03
C ALA A 545 -0.93 28.90 -42.42
N ARG A 546 -0.05 29.04 -41.44
CA ARG A 546 1.33 28.51 -41.49
C ARG A 546 1.69 27.82 -40.21
N ILE A 547 2.54 26.82 -40.26
CA ILE A 547 3.21 26.24 -39.09
C ILE A 547 4.57 26.90 -38.94
N ARG A 548 4.94 27.28 -37.74
CA ARG A 548 6.28 27.75 -37.41
C ARG A 548 6.88 26.92 -36.28
N VAL A 549 8.04 26.31 -36.53
CA VAL A 549 8.88 25.72 -35.51
C VAL A 549 9.77 26.83 -34.96
N VAL A 550 9.81 27.01 -33.67
CA VAL A 550 10.66 27.97 -32.97
C VAL A 550 11.59 27.20 -32.05
N ASP A 551 12.88 27.35 -32.29
CA ASP A 551 13.92 26.79 -31.47
C ASP A 551 14.86 27.93 -31.04
N GLN A 552 14.74 28.36 -29.80
CA GLN A 552 15.59 29.36 -29.15
C GLN A 552 16.20 28.80 -27.88
N ALA A 553 16.13 27.49 -27.69
CA ALA A 553 16.63 26.80 -26.52
C ALA A 553 18.10 26.40 -26.68
N THR A 554 18.77 26.19 -25.55
CA THR A 554 20.12 25.63 -25.47
C THR A 554 20.20 24.64 -24.31
N GLY A 555 21.19 23.74 -24.34
CA GLY A 555 21.37 22.70 -23.30
C GLY A 555 20.39 21.55 -23.40
N PRO A 556 20.38 20.62 -22.45
CA PRO A 556 19.64 19.37 -22.55
C PRO A 556 18.16 19.55 -22.95
N TRP A 557 17.71 18.79 -23.96
CA TRP A 557 16.38 18.90 -24.58
C TRP A 557 16.13 20.27 -25.25
N GLY A 558 17.18 20.93 -25.71
CA GLY A 558 17.08 22.20 -26.46
C GLY A 558 16.76 21.99 -27.94
N HIS A 559 15.98 20.99 -28.33
CA HIS A 559 15.59 20.69 -29.70
C HIS A 559 14.16 20.20 -29.82
N LEU A 560 13.59 20.29 -31.03
CA LEU A 560 12.29 19.71 -31.39
C LEU A 560 12.43 18.71 -32.53
N THR A 561 11.64 17.64 -32.44
CA THR A 561 11.39 16.73 -33.57
C THR A 561 9.93 16.80 -33.93
N LEU A 562 9.64 16.93 -35.21
CA LEU A 562 8.29 17.13 -35.74
C LEU A 562 8.10 16.26 -36.98
N ASP A 563 7.00 15.57 -37.08
CA ASP A 563 6.64 14.71 -38.19
C ASP A 563 5.12 14.71 -38.43
N HIS A 564 4.72 14.24 -39.59
CA HIS A 564 3.36 13.86 -39.98
C HIS A 564 2.28 14.90 -39.57
N ILE A 565 2.42 16.16 -40.04
CA ILE A 565 1.42 17.21 -39.77
C ILE A 565 0.17 16.94 -40.62
N MET A 566 -0.98 16.87 -39.95
CA MET A 566 -2.27 16.52 -40.59
C MET A 566 -3.37 17.48 -40.20
N LEU A 567 -4.32 17.69 -41.10
CA LEU A 567 -5.65 18.20 -40.77
C LEU A 567 -6.58 17.01 -40.55
N THR A 568 -7.30 16.95 -39.42
CA THR A 568 -8.05 15.78 -38.98
C THR A 568 -9.47 16.11 -38.57
N ASP A 569 -10.38 15.13 -38.58
CA ASP A 569 -11.77 15.29 -38.14
C ASP A 569 -11.96 15.08 -36.64
N GLN A 570 -10.93 14.51 -35.99
CA GLN A 570 -10.91 14.25 -34.54
C GLN A 570 -9.65 14.86 -33.92
N SER A 571 -9.71 15.17 -32.63
CA SER A 571 -8.55 15.66 -31.89
C SER A 571 -7.44 14.61 -31.83
N ALA A 572 -6.19 15.08 -31.78
CA ALA A 572 -5.04 14.21 -31.58
C ALA A 572 -5.20 13.41 -30.25
N VAL A 573 -4.92 12.12 -30.34
CA VAL A 573 -4.89 11.23 -29.19
C VAL A 573 -3.45 10.71 -29.09
N PRO A 574 -2.82 10.81 -27.90
CA PRO A 574 -1.47 10.28 -27.69
C PRO A 574 -1.37 8.80 -28.07
N ARG A 575 -0.22 8.43 -28.61
CA ARG A 575 0.08 7.03 -28.94
C ARG A 575 0.09 6.16 -27.71
N SER A 576 -0.30 4.89 -27.86
CA SER A 576 -0.13 3.87 -26.84
C SER A 576 1.37 3.56 -26.64
N ASP A 577 1.79 3.44 -25.39
CA ASP A 577 3.14 3.03 -24.97
C ASP A 577 3.04 1.90 -23.91
N GLU A 578 1.97 1.12 -23.99
CA GLU A 578 1.65 0.09 -22.99
C GLU A 578 2.50 -1.17 -23.14
N THR A 579 2.87 -1.77 -22.02
CA THR A 579 3.29 -3.17 -21.88
C THR A 579 2.29 -3.86 -20.98
N THR A 580 1.30 -4.54 -21.59
CA THR A 580 0.11 -4.97 -20.84
C THR A 580 -0.39 -6.35 -21.25
N VAL A 581 -1.08 -6.98 -20.32
CA VAL A 581 -2.02 -8.08 -20.53
C VAL A 581 -3.43 -7.52 -20.42
N ASN A 582 -4.30 -7.78 -21.38
CA ASN A 582 -5.64 -7.23 -21.45
C ASN A 582 -6.69 -8.32 -21.67
N LEU A 583 -7.85 -8.21 -21.02
CA LEU A 583 -9.04 -8.99 -21.34
C LEU A 583 -9.92 -8.18 -22.30
N VAL A 584 -10.25 -8.79 -23.41
CA VAL A 584 -11.08 -8.20 -24.47
C VAL A 584 -12.42 -8.94 -24.53
N VAL A 585 -13.53 -8.24 -24.31
CA VAL A 585 -14.89 -8.74 -24.43
C VAL A 585 -15.64 -7.87 -25.42
N ASP A 586 -16.29 -8.48 -26.41
CA ASP A 586 -17.00 -7.77 -27.51
C ASP A 586 -16.15 -6.70 -28.21
N GLY A 587 -14.86 -6.97 -28.35
CA GLY A 587 -13.90 -6.07 -29.00
C GLY A 587 -13.43 -4.89 -28.14
N GLN A 588 -13.85 -4.82 -26.86
CA GLN A 588 -13.43 -3.78 -25.93
C GLN A 588 -12.50 -4.35 -24.86
N VAL A 589 -11.43 -3.64 -24.53
CA VAL A 589 -10.61 -3.96 -23.36
C VAL A 589 -11.38 -3.62 -22.10
N VAL A 590 -11.69 -4.64 -21.31
CA VAL A 590 -12.50 -4.51 -20.08
C VAL A 590 -11.67 -4.68 -18.82
N ARG A 591 -10.51 -5.34 -18.88
CA ARG A 591 -9.52 -5.48 -17.80
C ARG A 591 -8.13 -5.35 -18.38
N THR A 592 -7.20 -4.85 -17.59
CA THR A 592 -5.80 -4.68 -17.97
C THR A 592 -4.90 -4.92 -16.77
N ALA A 593 -3.68 -5.44 -17.04
CA ALA A 593 -2.60 -5.53 -16.06
C ALA A 593 -1.28 -5.20 -16.74
N THR A 594 -0.28 -4.78 -15.99
CA THR A 594 1.07 -4.47 -16.46
C THR A 594 2.08 -5.04 -15.47
N GLY A 595 3.35 -5.12 -15.85
CA GLY A 595 4.43 -5.52 -14.95
C GLY A 595 4.73 -4.47 -13.89
N SER A 596 5.86 -4.63 -13.21
CA SER A 596 6.27 -3.80 -12.06
C SER A 596 7.69 -3.24 -12.20
N ASP A 597 8.23 -3.16 -13.43
CA ASP A 597 9.64 -2.89 -13.73
C ASP A 597 10.55 -3.96 -13.12
N SER A 598 10.16 -5.22 -13.26
CA SER A 598 10.82 -6.38 -12.67
C SER A 598 10.75 -7.58 -13.61
N GLU A 599 11.84 -8.34 -13.67
CA GLU A 599 11.91 -9.64 -14.37
C GLU A 599 11.32 -10.79 -13.52
N VAL A 600 10.84 -10.50 -12.32
CA VAL A 600 10.15 -11.47 -11.49
C VAL A 600 8.66 -11.38 -11.77
N LEU A 601 8.10 -12.46 -12.34
CA LEU A 601 6.65 -12.55 -12.50
C LEU A 601 5.98 -12.76 -11.16
N ASP A 602 4.79 -12.16 -11.01
CA ASP A 602 3.98 -12.31 -9.82
C ASP A 602 2.50 -12.40 -10.21
N TRP A 603 1.67 -12.97 -9.33
CA TRP A 603 0.26 -13.18 -9.61
C TRP A 603 -0.51 -11.86 -9.78
N ALA A 604 -1.32 -11.82 -10.82
CA ALA A 604 -2.37 -10.82 -11.02
C ALA A 604 -3.73 -11.52 -11.12
N SER A 605 -4.80 -10.80 -10.76
CA SER A 605 -6.16 -11.31 -10.78
C SER A 605 -7.10 -10.27 -11.34
N TRP A 606 -7.99 -10.71 -12.24
CA TRP A 606 -9.11 -9.89 -12.69
C TRP A 606 -10.41 -10.49 -12.16
N ASP A 607 -11.26 -9.66 -11.59
CA ASP A 607 -12.65 -10.02 -11.37
C ASP A 607 -13.40 -9.87 -12.70
N VAL A 608 -13.98 -10.97 -13.18
CA VAL A 608 -14.63 -11.07 -14.49
C VAL A 608 -16.06 -11.60 -14.41
N ALA A 609 -16.63 -11.66 -13.21
CA ALA A 609 -17.94 -12.26 -12.99
C ALA A 609 -19.07 -11.60 -13.81
N GLU A 610 -19.02 -10.28 -14.05
CA GLU A 610 -19.99 -9.57 -14.89
C GLU A 610 -19.94 -9.96 -16.38
N PHE A 611 -18.89 -10.63 -16.81
CA PHE A 611 -18.74 -11.14 -18.17
C PHE A 611 -19.06 -12.63 -18.31
N THR A 612 -19.57 -13.27 -17.24
CA THR A 612 -19.88 -14.70 -17.25
C THR A 612 -20.80 -15.05 -18.42
N GLY A 613 -20.46 -16.11 -19.17
CA GLY A 613 -21.15 -16.57 -20.36
C GLY A 613 -20.78 -15.83 -21.65
N ARG A 614 -20.03 -14.73 -21.58
CA ARG A 614 -19.60 -13.97 -22.76
C ARG A 614 -18.32 -14.56 -23.36
N GLN A 615 -18.15 -14.29 -24.67
CA GLN A 615 -16.91 -14.64 -25.36
C GLN A 615 -15.84 -13.58 -25.08
N ALA A 616 -14.66 -14.03 -24.70
CA ALA A 616 -13.54 -13.20 -24.39
C ALA A 616 -12.26 -13.66 -25.09
N LYS A 617 -11.30 -12.76 -25.19
CA LYS A 617 -9.91 -13.04 -25.57
C LYS A 617 -8.95 -12.36 -24.62
N ILE A 618 -7.77 -12.89 -24.48
CA ILE A 618 -6.65 -12.22 -23.81
C ILE A 618 -5.72 -11.67 -24.88
N THR A 619 -5.29 -10.41 -24.74
CA THR A 619 -4.25 -9.83 -25.57
C THR A 619 -3.05 -9.44 -24.71
N ILE A 620 -1.86 -9.74 -25.19
CA ILE A 620 -0.60 -9.31 -24.58
C ILE A 620 0.00 -8.30 -25.54
N VAL A 621 0.25 -7.08 -25.05
CA VAL A 621 0.65 -5.94 -25.88
C VAL A 621 2.01 -5.44 -25.40
N ASP A 622 2.91 -5.30 -26.35
CA ASP A 622 4.19 -4.66 -26.20
C ASP A 622 4.28 -3.48 -27.17
N ASN A 623 4.07 -2.27 -26.67
CA ASN A 623 4.06 -1.04 -27.45
C ASN A 623 5.10 -0.02 -26.96
N ASN A 624 6.10 -0.45 -26.19
CA ASN A 624 7.12 0.45 -25.65
C ASN A 624 8.52 0.06 -26.11
N ARG A 625 9.31 1.03 -26.61
CA ARG A 625 10.70 0.87 -27.09
C ARG A 625 11.76 1.35 -26.11
N PHE A 626 11.38 1.73 -24.90
CA PHE A 626 12.29 2.30 -23.91
C PHE A 626 12.56 1.33 -22.79
N GLY A 627 13.33 1.75 -21.80
CA GLY A 627 13.66 0.91 -20.67
C GLY A 627 12.43 0.28 -20.03
N TRP A 628 12.51 -1.04 -19.79
CA TRP A 628 11.38 -1.87 -19.42
C TRP A 628 10.27 -1.95 -20.49
N GLY A 629 10.66 -1.80 -21.76
CA GLY A 629 9.76 -1.88 -22.91
C GLY A 629 9.39 -3.31 -23.30
N HIS A 630 9.19 -4.21 -22.33
CA HIS A 630 8.78 -5.59 -22.57
C HIS A 630 7.80 -6.08 -21.53
N ILE A 631 7.08 -7.17 -21.83
CA ILE A 631 6.10 -7.81 -20.96
C ILE A 631 6.41 -9.30 -20.82
N LEU A 632 6.27 -9.80 -19.61
CA LEU A 632 6.36 -11.21 -19.27
C LEU A 632 4.97 -11.68 -18.83
N ALA A 633 4.53 -12.84 -19.29
CA ALA A 633 3.25 -13.42 -18.89
C ALA A 633 3.25 -14.94 -18.92
N ASP A 634 2.55 -15.56 -17.97
CA ASP A 634 2.47 -17.02 -17.85
C ASP A 634 1.22 -17.45 -17.07
N GLU A 635 0.88 -18.75 -17.14
CA GLU A 635 -0.08 -19.45 -16.28
C GLU A 635 -1.45 -18.77 -16.14
N PHE A 636 -2.22 -18.74 -17.23
CA PHE A 636 -3.58 -18.19 -17.20
C PHE A 636 -4.59 -19.22 -16.68
N PHE A 637 -5.35 -18.86 -15.64
CA PHE A 637 -6.40 -19.69 -15.01
C PHE A 637 -7.73 -18.99 -14.93
N ALA A 638 -8.80 -19.71 -15.26
CA ALA A 638 -10.17 -19.37 -14.87
C ALA A 638 -10.43 -19.96 -13.47
N SER A 639 -10.62 -19.12 -12.46
CA SER A 639 -10.57 -19.47 -11.04
C SER A 639 -11.79 -19.02 -10.26
N PRO A 640 -12.18 -19.74 -9.19
CA PRO A 640 -13.25 -19.31 -8.28
C PRO A 640 -12.80 -18.22 -7.30
N GLU A 641 -11.49 -18.05 -7.09
CA GLU A 641 -10.91 -17.11 -6.13
C GLU A 641 -9.76 -16.32 -6.77
N PRO A 642 -9.50 -15.08 -6.32
CA PRO A 642 -8.34 -14.32 -6.78
C PRO A 642 -7.04 -14.96 -6.29
N ALA A 643 -5.98 -14.87 -7.09
CA ALA A 643 -4.65 -15.30 -6.69
C ALA A 643 -4.03 -14.32 -5.69
N ARG A 644 -3.17 -14.82 -4.84
CA ARG A 644 -2.36 -14.05 -3.88
C ARG A 644 -0.90 -14.02 -4.31
N LYS A 645 -0.15 -13.02 -3.85
CA LYS A 645 1.24 -12.84 -4.25
C LYS A 645 2.15 -12.44 -3.10
N GLY A 646 3.41 -12.89 -3.15
CA GLY A 646 4.43 -12.53 -2.18
C GLY A 646 3.94 -12.72 -0.75
N LEU A 647 4.00 -11.67 0.08
CA LEU A 647 3.51 -11.68 1.46
C LEU A 647 2.00 -11.94 1.58
N GLU A 648 1.20 -11.70 0.53
CA GLU A 648 -0.24 -11.99 0.52
C GLU A 648 -0.55 -13.49 0.57
N ASN A 649 0.41 -14.36 0.29
CA ASN A 649 0.27 -15.81 0.45
C ASN A 649 0.17 -16.26 1.91
N TYR A 650 0.54 -15.40 2.85
CA TYR A 650 0.45 -15.68 4.28
C TYR A 650 -0.89 -15.23 4.86
N GLU A 651 -1.23 -15.75 6.01
CA GLU A 651 -2.45 -15.37 6.72
C GLU A 651 -2.13 -14.24 7.70
N TRP A 652 -2.76 -13.09 7.48
CA TRP A 652 -2.56 -11.88 8.29
C TRP A 652 -3.76 -11.60 9.18
N LEU A 653 -3.49 -11.14 10.40
CA LEU A 653 -4.53 -10.69 11.33
C LEU A 653 -5.22 -9.41 10.86
N ASP A 654 -4.47 -8.56 10.15
CA ASP A 654 -4.98 -7.33 9.57
C ASP A 654 -4.15 -6.99 8.32
N TRP A 655 -4.80 -6.44 7.32
CA TRP A 655 -4.18 -6.03 6.05
C TRP A 655 -3.90 -4.53 5.97
N GLY A 656 -4.28 -3.77 7.03
CA GLY A 656 -3.91 -2.37 7.21
C GLY A 656 -2.53 -2.22 7.84
N ARG A 657 -2.13 -0.99 8.04
CA ARG A 657 -0.83 -0.68 8.66
C ARG A 657 -0.87 -0.55 10.18
N ASP A 658 -2.05 -0.36 10.76
CA ASP A 658 -2.17 0.08 12.15
C ASP A 658 -2.87 -0.97 13.05
N PHE A 659 -2.43 -2.23 12.96
CA PHE A 659 -2.86 -3.31 13.88
C PHE A 659 -1.67 -4.19 14.23
N TYR A 660 -1.07 -3.97 15.38
CA TYR A 660 0.17 -4.62 15.80
C TYR A 660 0.13 -5.10 17.25
N ALA A 661 1.12 -5.96 17.61
CA ALA A 661 1.33 -6.53 18.94
C ALA A 661 0.05 -7.17 19.53
N SER A 662 -0.81 -7.69 18.66
CA SER A 662 -2.13 -8.17 19.03
C SER A 662 -2.05 -9.45 19.85
N VAL A 663 -2.77 -9.47 20.96
CA VAL A 663 -2.91 -10.62 21.87
C VAL A 663 -4.36 -10.75 22.36
N SER A 664 -4.74 -11.92 22.85
CA SER A 664 -6.09 -12.19 23.30
C SER A 664 -6.23 -12.11 24.83
N PHE A 665 -7.46 -11.84 25.30
CA PHE A 665 -7.79 -11.90 26.71
C PHE A 665 -7.79 -13.34 27.24
N ASN A 666 -7.19 -13.52 28.40
CA ASN A 666 -7.36 -14.73 29.20
C ASN A 666 -8.67 -14.66 29.99
N ASN A 667 -9.28 -15.83 30.23
CA ASN A 667 -10.39 -16.03 31.16
C ASN A 667 -11.68 -15.30 30.81
N VAL A 668 -11.93 -15.00 29.53
CA VAL A 668 -13.17 -14.35 29.07
C VAL A 668 -14.38 -15.25 29.35
N PRO A 669 -15.50 -14.71 29.82
CA PRO A 669 -16.75 -15.47 29.99
C PRO A 669 -17.26 -16.09 28.67
N ASP A 670 -18.07 -17.12 28.78
CA ASP A 670 -18.79 -17.77 27.67
C ASP A 670 -17.88 -18.38 26.59
N GLY A 671 -16.59 -18.60 26.91
CA GLY A 671 -15.64 -19.21 25.99
C GLY A 671 -15.31 -18.37 24.76
N LYS A 672 -15.71 -17.10 24.74
CA LYS A 672 -15.35 -16.16 23.67
C LYS A 672 -13.85 -15.89 23.66
N ARG A 673 -13.30 -15.73 22.47
CA ARG A 673 -11.92 -15.25 22.31
C ARG A 673 -11.96 -13.81 21.83
N ILE A 674 -11.46 -12.89 22.66
CA ILE A 674 -11.39 -11.47 22.35
C ILE A 674 -9.93 -11.05 22.23
N MET A 675 -9.60 -10.41 21.14
CA MET A 675 -8.26 -9.92 20.79
C MET A 675 -8.24 -8.40 20.77
N LEU A 676 -7.12 -7.81 21.12
CA LEU A 676 -6.86 -6.38 21.06
C LEU A 676 -5.47 -6.16 20.47
N GLY A 677 -5.32 -5.15 19.60
CA GLY A 677 -4.06 -4.77 18.99
C GLY A 677 -3.73 -3.30 19.22
N TRP A 678 -2.47 -2.95 19.12
CA TRP A 678 -1.99 -1.58 19.09
C TRP A 678 -2.32 -0.96 17.72
N MET A 679 -3.08 0.14 17.73
CA MET A 679 -3.40 0.90 16.53
C MET A 679 -2.29 1.90 16.26
N ASN A 680 -1.27 1.45 15.62
CA ASN A 680 -0.14 2.24 15.13
C ASN A 680 0.85 1.35 14.35
N ASN A 681 1.93 1.99 13.82
CA ASN A 681 2.99 1.30 13.09
C ASN A 681 4.36 1.86 13.48
N TRP A 682 5.36 1.00 13.64
CA TRP A 682 6.70 1.42 14.02
C TRP A 682 7.38 2.34 13.01
N ASP A 683 6.99 2.30 11.72
CA ASP A 683 7.54 3.18 10.68
C ASP A 683 7.31 4.68 10.96
N TYR A 684 6.23 5.03 11.69
CA TYR A 684 5.86 6.44 11.94
C TYR A 684 5.26 6.71 13.31
N GLY A 685 5.02 5.70 14.13
CA GLY A 685 4.24 5.81 15.36
C GLY A 685 4.71 6.90 16.33
N GLN A 686 6.02 7.14 16.38
CA GLN A 686 6.58 8.19 17.23
C GLN A 686 6.36 9.62 16.71
N SER A 687 5.90 9.76 15.45
CA SER A 687 5.75 11.05 14.75
C SER A 687 4.31 11.46 14.50
N ILE A 688 3.31 10.60 14.84
CA ILE A 688 1.90 10.91 14.61
C ILE A 688 1.49 12.23 15.29
N PRO A 689 0.56 13.02 14.68
CA PRO A 689 0.30 14.40 15.09
C PRO A 689 -0.66 14.49 16.31
N THR A 690 -0.45 13.64 17.31
CA THR A 690 -1.27 13.60 18.53
C THR A 690 -0.51 14.16 19.73
N SER A 691 -1.21 14.85 20.65
CA SER A 691 -0.70 15.41 21.89
C SER A 691 -1.89 15.72 22.80
N PRO A 692 -1.81 15.52 24.12
CA PRO A 692 -0.65 15.09 24.94
C PRO A 692 -0.42 13.57 24.97
N TRP A 693 -1.27 12.77 24.33
CA TRP A 693 -1.15 11.30 24.23
C TRP A 693 -0.52 10.90 22.89
N ARG A 694 -0.08 9.66 22.79
CA ARG A 694 0.34 9.05 21.52
C ARG A 694 -0.01 7.60 21.42
N SER A 695 -0.70 7.23 20.34
CA SER A 695 -1.27 5.91 20.02
C SER A 695 -2.64 5.65 20.61
N ALA A 696 -3.29 4.62 20.07
CA ALA A 696 -4.57 4.08 20.50
C ALA A 696 -4.53 2.55 20.50
N MET A 697 -5.49 1.89 21.14
CA MET A 697 -5.82 0.50 20.89
C MET A 697 -6.85 0.41 19.76
N ALA A 698 -6.77 -0.62 18.92
CA ALA A 698 -7.82 -0.95 17.94
C ALA A 698 -9.11 -1.36 18.65
N LEU A 699 -10.19 -1.53 17.90
CA LEU A 699 -11.42 -2.10 18.49
C LEU A 699 -11.15 -3.49 19.07
N PRO A 700 -11.69 -3.81 20.25
CA PRO A 700 -11.70 -5.19 20.72
C PRO A 700 -12.48 -6.07 19.72
N ARG A 701 -11.85 -7.18 19.31
CA ARG A 701 -12.39 -8.09 18.29
C ARG A 701 -12.70 -9.46 18.87
N GLU A 702 -13.92 -9.93 18.68
CA GLU A 702 -14.25 -11.35 18.86
C GLU A 702 -13.69 -12.12 17.64
N VAL A 703 -12.87 -13.15 17.90
CA VAL A 703 -12.28 -13.98 16.86
C VAL A 703 -12.86 -15.41 16.90
N SER A 704 -13.10 -15.96 15.72
CA SER A 704 -13.60 -17.31 15.50
C SER A 704 -12.95 -17.94 14.27
N LEU A 705 -13.15 -19.24 14.04
CA LEU A 705 -12.71 -19.92 12.82
C LEU A 705 -13.92 -20.28 11.95
N ALA A 706 -13.82 -20.01 10.65
CA ALA A 706 -14.78 -20.50 9.66
C ALA A 706 -14.06 -21.41 8.66
N GLN A 707 -14.75 -22.46 8.20
CA GLN A 707 -14.28 -23.29 7.10
C GLN A 707 -14.48 -22.55 5.77
N THR A 708 -13.42 -22.41 5.00
CA THR A 708 -13.47 -21.86 3.63
C THR A 708 -12.99 -22.91 2.62
N PRO A 709 -13.17 -22.70 1.30
CA PRO A 709 -12.59 -23.59 0.29
C PRO A 709 -11.06 -23.72 0.39
N ALA A 710 -10.40 -22.66 0.89
CA ALA A 710 -8.95 -22.65 1.08
C ALA A 710 -8.51 -23.13 2.49
N GLY A 711 -9.39 -23.79 3.25
CA GLY A 711 -9.14 -24.26 4.61
C GLY A 711 -9.73 -23.33 5.69
N PRO A 712 -9.50 -23.63 6.97
CA PRO A 712 -10.01 -22.81 8.07
C PRO A 712 -9.33 -21.44 8.09
N ARG A 713 -10.15 -20.38 8.25
CA ARG A 713 -9.72 -18.97 8.28
C ARG A 713 -10.24 -18.29 9.54
N LEU A 714 -9.42 -17.37 10.06
CA LEU A 714 -9.83 -16.51 11.16
C LEU A 714 -10.89 -15.50 10.67
N VAL A 715 -11.96 -15.39 11.43
CA VAL A 715 -13.02 -14.40 11.24
C VAL A 715 -13.01 -13.46 12.43
N GLN A 716 -13.01 -12.17 12.18
CA GLN A 716 -12.90 -11.13 13.19
C GLN A 716 -14.13 -10.20 13.12
N LYS A 717 -14.69 -9.88 14.24
CA LYS A 717 -15.79 -8.92 14.38
C LYS A 717 -15.53 -8.01 15.55
N ALA A 718 -15.86 -6.73 15.43
CA ALA A 718 -15.90 -5.87 16.60
C ALA A 718 -16.86 -6.49 17.64
N VAL A 719 -16.52 -6.38 18.90
CA VAL A 719 -17.32 -6.98 19.99
C VAL A 719 -18.76 -6.50 19.99
N ASP A 720 -19.68 -7.37 20.39
CA ASP A 720 -21.15 -7.09 20.40
C ASP A 720 -21.50 -5.83 21.19
N GLN A 721 -20.72 -5.50 22.21
CA GLN A 721 -20.87 -4.30 23.03
C GLN A 721 -20.86 -3.00 22.21
N MET A 722 -20.24 -2.97 21.02
CA MET A 722 -20.32 -1.81 20.12
C MET A 722 -21.77 -1.41 19.77
N ALA A 723 -22.73 -2.33 19.91
CA ALA A 723 -24.13 -2.02 19.71
C ALA A 723 -24.68 -1.06 20.78
N THR A 724 -24.08 -1.00 21.96
CA THR A 724 -24.53 -0.07 23.04
C THR A 724 -24.19 1.38 22.73
N LEU A 725 -23.19 1.63 21.90
CA LEU A 725 -22.83 2.97 21.43
C LEU A 725 -23.67 3.42 20.22
N ALA A 726 -24.36 2.50 19.57
CA ALA A 726 -25.08 2.78 18.33
C ALA A 726 -26.40 3.53 18.59
N GLY A 727 -26.53 4.71 17.99
CA GLY A 727 -27.80 5.41 17.86
C GLY A 727 -28.71 4.78 16.79
N PRO A 728 -29.88 5.35 16.54
CA PRO A 728 -30.67 5.00 15.36
C PRO A 728 -29.89 5.38 14.09
N PRO A 729 -30.07 4.62 12.97
CA PRO A 729 -29.46 5.00 11.72
C PRO A 729 -29.79 6.46 11.32
N SER A 730 -28.76 7.23 11.04
CA SER A 730 -28.89 8.62 10.58
C SER A 730 -29.14 8.71 9.08
N TYR A 731 -28.74 7.70 8.33
CA TYR A 731 -28.97 7.58 6.90
C TYR A 731 -29.10 6.14 6.44
N THR A 732 -30.03 5.91 5.50
CA THR A 732 -30.18 4.62 4.82
C THR A 732 -30.43 4.86 3.34
N GLN A 733 -29.84 4.04 2.48
CA GLN A 733 -30.07 4.04 1.04
C GLN A 733 -30.22 2.59 0.58
N GLY A 734 -31.30 2.32 -0.16
CA GLY A 734 -31.55 1.04 -0.81
C GLY A 734 -30.77 0.90 -2.11
N ALA A 735 -31.12 -0.15 -2.87
CA ALA A 735 -30.46 -0.47 -4.12
C ALA A 735 -30.59 0.65 -5.15
N GLY A 736 -29.50 0.88 -5.91
CA GLY A 736 -29.43 1.88 -6.96
C GLY A 736 -28.08 1.91 -7.66
N PRO A 737 -27.97 2.60 -8.81
CA PRO A 737 -26.73 2.66 -9.55
C PRO A 737 -25.73 3.58 -8.84
N MET A 738 -24.46 3.17 -8.81
CA MET A 738 -23.29 4.00 -8.52
C MET A 738 -22.62 4.32 -9.86
N THR A 739 -23.01 5.46 -10.43
CA THR A 739 -22.50 5.89 -11.75
C THR A 739 -21.06 6.40 -11.65
N ALA A 740 -20.36 6.43 -12.79
CA ALA A 740 -19.00 6.94 -12.83
C ALA A 740 -18.89 8.38 -12.28
N GLY A 741 -17.87 8.61 -11.44
CA GLY A 741 -17.65 9.86 -10.70
C GLY A 741 -17.98 9.73 -9.22
N THR A 742 -17.90 10.85 -8.51
CA THR A 742 -18.23 10.97 -7.08
C THR A 742 -19.68 11.38 -6.91
N GLN A 743 -20.41 10.71 -6.04
CA GLN A 743 -21.81 10.96 -5.71
C GLN A 743 -21.92 11.36 -4.23
N PRO A 744 -21.96 12.66 -3.90
CA PRO A 744 -22.06 13.11 -2.54
C PRO A 744 -23.33 12.59 -1.86
N LEU A 745 -23.21 12.17 -0.61
CA LEU A 745 -24.33 11.76 0.23
C LEU A 745 -24.83 12.95 1.05
N PRO A 746 -26.12 12.95 1.46
CA PRO A 746 -26.70 14.05 2.22
C PRO A 746 -26.08 14.21 3.61
N SER A 747 -26.21 15.38 4.21
CA SER A 747 -25.62 15.71 5.51
C SER A 747 -26.01 14.79 6.65
N SER A 748 -27.13 14.09 6.54
CA SER A 748 -27.54 13.04 7.50
C SER A 748 -26.58 11.83 7.54
N SER A 749 -25.74 11.65 6.52
CA SER A 749 -24.69 10.61 6.49
C SER A 749 -23.34 11.09 7.01
N TRP A 750 -23.20 12.40 7.31
CA TRP A 750 -21.91 12.99 7.67
C TRP A 750 -21.54 12.73 9.13
N GLY A 751 -20.27 12.52 9.39
CA GLY A 751 -19.72 12.33 10.75
C GLY A 751 -18.35 11.67 10.74
N GLN A 752 -17.67 11.74 11.89
CA GLN A 752 -16.38 11.11 12.13
C GLN A 752 -16.46 9.94 13.10
N THR A 753 -17.61 9.75 13.78
CA THR A 753 -17.83 8.68 14.77
C THR A 753 -19.05 7.88 14.35
N GLN A 754 -18.85 6.90 13.47
CA GLN A 754 -19.95 6.20 12.80
C GLN A 754 -19.59 4.73 12.52
N ARG A 755 -20.65 3.90 12.46
CA ARG A 755 -20.60 2.61 11.79
C ARG A 755 -21.28 2.76 10.42
N VAL A 756 -20.61 2.30 9.38
CA VAL A 756 -21.14 2.26 8.03
C VAL A 756 -21.22 0.80 7.57
N ASP A 757 -22.43 0.33 7.30
CA ASP A 757 -22.69 -0.98 6.70
C ASP A 757 -23.06 -0.74 5.22
N ILE A 758 -22.25 -1.26 4.29
CA ILE A 758 -22.46 -1.13 2.85
C ILE A 758 -22.33 -2.48 2.15
N THR A 759 -23.24 -2.74 1.21
CA THR A 759 -23.15 -3.86 0.26
C THR A 759 -23.32 -3.32 -1.16
N PHE A 760 -22.42 -3.68 -2.06
CA PHE A 760 -22.47 -3.29 -3.46
C PHE A 760 -21.87 -4.36 -4.37
N SER A 761 -22.35 -4.39 -5.63
CA SER A 761 -21.71 -5.15 -6.71
C SER A 761 -20.87 -4.20 -7.55
N PRO A 762 -19.60 -4.52 -7.85
CA PRO A 762 -18.75 -3.69 -8.71
C PRO A 762 -19.33 -3.47 -10.12
N GLY A 763 -20.09 -4.40 -10.66
CA GLY A 763 -20.67 -4.32 -12.00
C GLY A 763 -19.60 -4.13 -13.06
N THR A 764 -19.78 -3.12 -13.93
CA THR A 764 -18.79 -2.77 -14.96
C THR A 764 -17.75 -1.75 -14.49
N ALA A 765 -17.85 -1.26 -13.24
CA ALA A 765 -16.89 -0.30 -12.72
C ALA A 765 -15.50 -0.92 -12.56
N ALA A 766 -14.46 -0.16 -12.88
CA ALA A 766 -13.09 -0.54 -12.58
C ALA A 766 -12.82 -0.49 -11.07
N THR A 767 -13.28 0.59 -10.41
CA THR A 767 -13.27 0.70 -8.95
C THR A 767 -14.60 1.25 -8.46
N ALA A 768 -15.04 0.84 -7.26
CA ALA A 768 -16.25 1.37 -6.62
C ALA A 768 -16.14 1.30 -5.09
N GLY A 769 -16.81 2.22 -4.39
CA GLY A 769 -16.82 2.22 -2.92
C GLY A 769 -17.27 3.55 -2.32
N LEU A 770 -16.64 3.92 -1.20
CA LEU A 770 -16.92 5.08 -0.38
C LEU A 770 -15.71 6.03 -0.25
N ARG A 771 -15.99 7.32 -0.25
CA ARG A 771 -15.13 8.36 0.30
C ARG A 771 -15.69 8.75 1.65
N VAL A 772 -14.85 8.77 2.68
CA VAL A 772 -15.24 9.11 4.07
C VAL A 772 -14.30 10.18 4.62
N MET A 773 -14.75 10.91 5.65
CA MET A 773 -13.98 12.03 6.20
C MET A 773 -13.54 13.02 5.10
N ASP A 774 -14.43 13.27 4.14
CA ASP A 774 -14.19 14.12 2.99
C ASP A 774 -14.40 15.60 3.37
N ASP A 775 -13.51 16.47 2.92
CA ASP A 775 -13.57 17.93 3.15
C ASP A 775 -14.24 18.70 2.00
N ASP A 776 -14.86 17.98 1.06
CA ASP A 776 -15.42 18.52 -0.20
C ASP A 776 -14.37 18.95 -1.23
N GLY A 777 -13.21 18.36 -1.16
CA GLY A 777 -12.12 18.78 -2.03
C GLY A 777 -11.04 17.74 -2.19
N ALA A 778 -9.85 18.09 -1.77
CA ALA A 778 -8.64 17.27 -1.97
C ALA A 778 -8.48 16.15 -0.95
N ASN A 779 -9.04 16.28 0.28
CA ASN A 779 -8.80 15.34 1.34
C ASN A 779 -9.99 14.41 1.56
N ALA A 780 -9.72 13.12 1.53
CA ALA A 780 -10.64 12.05 1.92
C ALA A 780 -9.87 10.76 2.16
N THR A 781 -10.43 9.88 2.97
CA THR A 781 -10.04 8.47 2.99
C THR A 781 -10.95 7.72 2.02
N VAL A 782 -10.38 6.91 1.14
CA VAL A 782 -11.13 6.18 0.11
C VAL A 782 -11.11 4.69 0.42
N ILE A 783 -12.28 4.08 0.56
CA ILE A 783 -12.48 2.66 0.81
C ILE A 783 -13.18 2.08 -0.39
N GLY A 784 -12.56 1.14 -1.10
CA GLY A 784 -13.14 0.65 -2.34
C GLY A 784 -12.67 -0.73 -2.73
N TYR A 785 -13.33 -1.26 -3.75
CA TYR A 785 -12.98 -2.51 -4.41
C TYR A 785 -12.52 -2.22 -5.84
N ASP A 786 -11.37 -2.75 -6.21
CA ASP A 786 -10.78 -2.71 -7.54
C ASP A 786 -11.05 -4.04 -8.26
N ALA A 787 -11.92 -4.02 -9.26
CA ALA A 787 -12.25 -5.21 -10.04
C ALA A 787 -11.10 -5.63 -10.98
N GLY A 788 -10.22 -4.69 -11.36
CA GLY A 788 -9.03 -4.98 -12.19
C GLY A 788 -7.98 -5.83 -11.46
N THR A 789 -7.97 -5.77 -10.13
CA THR A 789 -7.02 -6.52 -9.29
C THR A 789 -7.72 -7.46 -8.30
N ALA A 790 -9.06 -7.48 -8.28
CA ALA A 790 -9.89 -8.20 -7.32
C ALA A 790 -9.54 -7.89 -5.85
N LYS A 791 -9.23 -6.63 -5.55
CA LYS A 791 -8.79 -6.21 -4.21
C LYS A 791 -9.71 -5.19 -3.56
N LEU A 792 -10.00 -5.42 -2.29
CA LEU A 792 -10.44 -4.37 -1.39
C LEU A 792 -9.24 -3.48 -1.05
N PHE A 793 -9.44 -2.16 -0.97
CA PHE A 793 -8.38 -1.23 -0.59
C PHE A 793 -8.89 -0.10 0.32
N VAL A 794 -7.96 0.44 1.10
CA VAL A 794 -8.09 1.72 1.82
C VAL A 794 -6.96 2.63 1.34
N ASP A 795 -7.33 3.77 0.76
CA ASP A 795 -6.38 4.80 0.30
C ASP A 795 -6.42 5.99 1.26
N ARG A 796 -5.35 6.18 2.02
CA ARG A 796 -5.19 7.28 2.97
C ARG A 796 -4.15 8.32 2.55
N ARG A 797 -3.67 8.27 1.30
CA ARG A 797 -2.64 9.20 0.80
C ARG A 797 -3.03 10.67 0.93
N ASN A 798 -4.34 10.95 0.87
CA ASN A 798 -4.91 12.28 0.99
C ASN A 798 -5.93 12.36 2.15
N SER A 799 -5.69 11.68 3.26
CA SER A 799 -6.62 11.60 4.40
C SER A 799 -6.52 12.80 5.36
N GLY A 800 -5.83 13.89 4.98
CA GLY A 800 -5.65 15.10 5.78
C GLY A 800 -4.19 15.37 6.13
N ASN A 801 -3.84 15.44 7.42
CA ASN A 801 -2.45 15.65 7.84
C ASN A 801 -1.64 14.37 7.67
N THR A 802 -0.94 14.25 6.55
CA THR A 802 -0.11 13.08 6.19
C THR A 802 1.39 13.41 6.15
N SER A 803 1.77 14.67 6.35
CA SER A 803 3.13 15.18 6.12
C SER A 803 4.13 14.90 7.24
N PHE A 804 3.69 14.35 8.37
CA PHE A 804 4.55 14.07 9.53
C PHE A 804 5.51 12.89 9.30
N SER A 805 5.24 12.03 8.33
CA SER A 805 6.11 10.94 7.89
C SER A 805 5.86 10.58 6.42
N SER A 806 6.93 10.37 5.66
CA SER A 806 6.84 9.89 4.26
C SER A 806 6.34 8.44 4.16
N ALA A 807 6.40 7.66 5.22
CA ALA A 807 5.88 6.30 5.27
C ALA A 807 4.36 6.23 5.55
N PHE A 808 3.72 7.35 5.95
CA PHE A 808 2.32 7.36 6.32
C PHE A 808 1.35 7.36 5.14
N PRO A 809 1.52 8.22 4.09
CA PRO A 809 0.63 8.22 2.93
C PRO A 809 0.74 6.90 2.16
N SER A 810 -0.32 6.10 2.14
CA SER A 810 -0.26 4.74 1.59
C SER A 810 -1.61 4.25 1.09
N VAL A 811 -1.60 3.12 0.40
CA VAL A 811 -2.79 2.37 0.00
C VAL A 811 -2.60 0.94 0.47
N GLU A 812 -3.44 0.50 1.39
CA GLU A 812 -3.49 -0.86 1.90
C GLU A 812 -4.52 -1.66 1.10
N SER A 813 -4.22 -2.91 0.78
CA SER A 813 -5.14 -3.73 0.00
C SER A 813 -4.99 -5.21 0.26
N THR A 814 -6.08 -5.95 0.03
CA THR A 814 -6.10 -7.41 0.12
C THR A 814 -7.00 -8.01 -0.95
N ALA A 815 -6.63 -9.19 -1.45
CA ALA A 815 -7.48 -9.94 -2.37
C ALA A 815 -8.75 -10.41 -1.64
N VAL A 816 -9.93 -10.03 -2.15
CA VAL A 816 -11.23 -10.37 -1.54
C VAL A 816 -12.16 -10.93 -2.59
N ALA A 817 -12.58 -12.17 -2.40
CA ALA A 817 -13.61 -12.77 -3.23
C ALA A 817 -14.97 -12.12 -2.97
N ARG A 818 -15.75 -11.89 -4.04
CA ARG A 818 -17.15 -11.52 -3.92
C ARG A 818 -17.96 -12.70 -3.37
N ASP A 819 -19.05 -12.42 -2.71
CA ASP A 819 -19.97 -13.46 -2.26
C ASP A 819 -20.69 -14.19 -3.43
N ALA A 820 -21.51 -15.18 -3.11
CA ALA A 820 -22.25 -15.96 -4.12
C ALA A 820 -23.22 -15.12 -4.97
N ASN A 821 -23.57 -13.91 -4.53
CA ASN A 821 -24.42 -12.96 -5.27
C ASN A 821 -23.59 -11.99 -6.12
N GLY A 822 -22.28 -12.09 -6.05
CA GLY A 822 -21.35 -11.17 -6.72
C GLY A 822 -21.16 -9.83 -5.98
N ASP A 823 -21.44 -9.80 -4.69
CA ASP A 823 -21.42 -8.57 -3.89
C ASP A 823 -20.19 -8.49 -2.99
N ILE A 824 -19.79 -7.26 -2.67
CA ILE A 824 -18.83 -6.91 -1.62
C ILE A 824 -19.64 -6.30 -0.46
N THR A 825 -19.47 -6.88 0.73
CA THR A 825 -20.12 -6.40 1.96
C THR A 825 -19.06 -5.92 2.93
N LEU A 826 -19.17 -4.68 3.37
CA LEU A 826 -18.24 -4.02 4.30
C LEU A 826 -19.03 -3.51 5.52
N ARG A 827 -18.44 -3.73 6.70
CA ARG A 827 -18.75 -3.00 7.92
C ARG A 827 -17.55 -2.14 8.27
N ILE A 828 -17.75 -0.84 8.37
CA ILE A 828 -16.69 0.14 8.56
C ILE A 828 -16.97 0.89 9.87
N TYR A 829 -15.97 1.01 10.73
CA TYR A 829 -16.00 1.84 11.91
C TYR A 829 -15.10 3.05 11.66
N LEU A 830 -15.67 4.24 11.80
CA LEU A 830 -14.99 5.53 11.69
C LEU A 830 -14.89 6.14 13.08
N ASP A 831 -13.69 6.48 13.51
CA ASP A 831 -13.47 7.33 14.67
C ASP A 831 -12.58 8.51 14.27
N ARG A 832 -12.50 9.55 15.05
CA ARG A 832 -11.87 10.85 14.73
C ARG A 832 -10.49 10.73 14.05
N SER A 833 -9.77 9.66 14.31
CA SER A 833 -8.44 9.42 13.77
C SER A 833 -8.20 7.98 13.29
N SER A 834 -9.27 7.24 12.96
CA SER A 834 -9.12 5.87 12.48
C SER A 834 -10.25 5.41 11.57
N VAL A 835 -9.91 4.40 10.75
CA VAL A 835 -10.82 3.63 9.92
C VAL A 835 -10.54 2.15 10.12
N GLU A 836 -11.53 1.38 10.57
CA GLU A 836 -11.45 -0.08 10.64
C GLU A 836 -12.50 -0.71 9.72
N VAL A 837 -12.05 -1.46 8.72
CA VAL A 837 -12.89 -2.12 7.71
C VAL A 837 -12.92 -3.61 7.95
N PHE A 838 -14.12 -4.17 8.10
CA PHE A 838 -14.38 -5.61 8.18
C PHE A 838 -15.14 -6.04 6.93
N ALA A 839 -14.50 -6.82 6.08
CA ALA A 839 -15.06 -7.26 4.81
C ALA A 839 -15.55 -8.71 4.87
N GLN A 840 -16.59 -9.00 4.06
CA GLN A 840 -17.15 -10.36 3.89
C GLN A 840 -17.38 -11.09 5.23
N GLY A 841 -18.05 -10.39 6.15
CA GLY A 841 -18.35 -10.91 7.47
C GLY A 841 -17.17 -10.98 8.43
N GLY A 842 -16.03 -10.38 8.09
CA GLY A 842 -14.83 -10.30 8.94
C GLY A 842 -13.72 -11.29 8.57
N THR A 843 -13.80 -11.90 7.40
CA THR A 843 -12.72 -12.75 6.86
C THR A 843 -11.48 -11.94 6.46
N HIS A 844 -11.65 -10.64 6.21
CA HIS A 844 -10.56 -9.70 5.93
C HIS A 844 -10.81 -8.41 6.70
N THR A 845 -9.74 -7.85 7.28
CA THR A 845 -9.79 -6.59 8.03
C THR A 845 -8.68 -5.66 7.53
N ILE A 846 -9.00 -4.36 7.45
CA ILE A 846 -8.02 -3.30 7.19
C ILE A 846 -8.19 -2.24 8.25
N THR A 847 -7.15 -1.97 9.02
CA THR A 847 -7.13 -0.99 10.10
C THR A 847 -6.08 0.07 9.82
N ASP A 848 -6.51 1.31 9.72
CA ASP A 848 -5.64 2.45 9.43
C ASP A 848 -5.95 3.65 10.31
N GLN A 849 -4.91 4.27 10.84
CA GLN A 849 -5.00 5.63 11.35
C GLN A 849 -5.15 6.63 10.21
N VAL A 850 -5.91 7.67 10.46
CA VAL A 850 -6.10 8.82 9.57
C VAL A 850 -6.11 10.09 10.40
N PHE A 851 -5.70 11.22 9.83
CA PHE A 851 -5.65 12.50 10.55
C PHE A 851 -6.37 13.59 9.73
N PRO A 852 -7.72 13.52 9.64
CA PRO A 852 -8.50 14.39 8.78
C PRO A 852 -8.35 15.85 9.17
N VAL A 853 -8.45 16.75 8.18
CA VAL A 853 -8.49 18.19 8.47
C VAL A 853 -9.74 18.54 9.27
N ALA A 854 -9.68 19.62 10.01
CA ALA A 854 -10.81 20.06 10.83
C ALA A 854 -12.07 20.27 9.96
N GLY A 855 -13.19 19.65 10.36
CA GLY A 855 -14.45 19.72 9.64
C GLY A 855 -14.61 18.70 8.50
N ALA A 856 -13.62 17.91 8.16
CA ALA A 856 -13.75 16.80 7.22
C ALA A 856 -14.65 15.71 7.81
N ASN A 857 -15.90 15.67 7.40
CA ASN A 857 -16.91 14.76 7.93
C ASN A 857 -17.90 14.26 6.88
N ARG A 858 -17.72 14.65 5.61
CA ARG A 858 -18.61 14.29 4.50
C ARG A 858 -18.37 12.85 4.07
N MET A 859 -19.37 12.32 3.36
CA MET A 859 -19.33 10.99 2.77
C MET A 859 -19.87 11.03 1.35
N ALA A 860 -19.29 10.22 0.47
CA ALA A 860 -19.74 10.08 -0.90
C ALA A 860 -19.56 8.62 -1.38
N LEU A 861 -20.46 8.16 -2.25
CA LEU A 861 -20.24 6.99 -3.08
C LEU A 861 -19.35 7.38 -4.28
N PHE A 862 -18.60 6.43 -4.81
CA PHE A 862 -17.86 6.62 -6.05
C PHE A 862 -17.83 5.36 -6.90
N ALA A 863 -17.68 5.55 -8.22
CA ALA A 863 -17.32 4.52 -9.17
C ALA A 863 -16.40 5.13 -10.24
N THR A 864 -15.55 4.32 -10.87
CA THR A 864 -14.68 4.72 -11.99
C THR A 864 -14.76 3.70 -13.12
N GLY A 865 -14.57 4.13 -14.35
CA GLY A 865 -14.46 3.24 -15.50
C GLY A 865 -15.75 2.48 -15.89
N GLY A 866 -16.86 2.73 -15.19
CA GLY A 866 -18.13 2.05 -15.42
C GLY A 866 -19.14 2.35 -14.33
N THR A 867 -20.11 1.45 -14.14
CA THR A 867 -21.20 1.59 -13.14
C THR A 867 -21.20 0.40 -12.20
N ALA A 868 -21.20 0.68 -10.89
CA ALA A 868 -21.45 -0.30 -9.84
C ALA A 868 -22.92 -0.27 -9.40
N GLN A 869 -23.34 -1.25 -8.60
CA GLN A 869 -24.70 -1.34 -8.07
C GLN A 869 -24.64 -1.37 -6.54
N LEU A 870 -25.11 -0.31 -5.92
CA LEU A 870 -25.39 -0.31 -4.48
C LEU A 870 -26.52 -1.33 -4.23
N LYS A 871 -26.39 -2.13 -3.22
CA LYS A 871 -27.46 -3.03 -2.71
C LYS A 871 -28.09 -2.43 -1.46
N SER A 872 -27.25 -1.95 -0.54
CA SER A 872 -27.69 -1.27 0.67
C SER A 872 -26.55 -0.41 1.25
N LEU A 873 -26.93 0.67 1.90
CA LEU A 873 -26.05 1.50 2.71
C LEU A 873 -26.81 1.93 3.96
N THR A 874 -26.18 1.74 5.13
CA THR A 874 -26.70 2.21 6.41
C THR A 874 -25.57 2.92 7.16
N VAL A 875 -25.82 4.14 7.61
CA VAL A 875 -24.91 4.92 8.45
C VAL A 875 -25.53 5.07 9.83
N THR A 876 -24.79 4.65 10.85
CA THR A 876 -25.22 4.64 12.25
C THR A 876 -24.24 5.45 13.07
N PRO A 877 -24.66 6.56 13.71
CA PRO A 877 -23.81 7.32 14.62
C PRO A 877 -23.43 6.46 15.84
N LEU A 878 -22.19 6.62 16.30
CA LEU A 878 -21.70 5.99 17.52
C LEU A 878 -21.44 7.05 18.59
N ALA A 879 -21.90 6.79 19.81
CA ALA A 879 -21.62 7.62 20.96
C ALA A 879 -20.17 7.48 21.40
N ALA A 880 -19.65 8.48 22.11
CA ALA A 880 -18.35 8.40 22.75
C ALA A 880 -18.43 7.47 23.99
N ALA A 881 -17.41 6.62 24.12
CA ALA A 881 -17.21 5.76 25.29
C ALA A 881 -16.04 6.25 26.16
N MET A 882 -15.12 7.02 25.57
CA MET A 882 -13.93 7.52 26.23
C MET A 882 -14.09 9.01 26.57
N PHE A 883 -13.52 9.43 27.70
CA PHE A 883 -13.44 10.83 28.10
C PHE A 883 -14.79 11.57 28.00
N GLN A 884 -15.87 10.97 28.54
CA GLN A 884 -17.16 11.66 28.65
C GLN A 884 -17.01 12.83 29.60
N PRO A 885 -17.60 14.02 29.29
CA PRO A 885 -17.51 15.21 30.13
C PRO A 885 -18.19 15.03 31.52
#